data_6246beda140a98aedc9b916a3925a34d
#
_entry.id   6246beda140a98aedc9b916a3925a34d
#
_cell.length_a   1.000
_cell.length_b   1.000
_cell.length_c   1.000
_cell.angle_alpha   90.00
_cell.angle_beta   90.00
_cell.angle_gamma   90.00
#
_symmetry.space_group_name_H-M   'P 1'
#
loop_
_entity.id
_entity.type
_entity.pdbx_description
1 polymer ?
#
loop_
_entity_poly.entity_id
_entity_poly.type
_entity_poly.pdbx_seq_one_letter_code
_entity_poly.pdbx_strand_id
1 'polypeptide(L)'
;MTSAALLLALVTNFSPFIDGLEAHSRSFDFDITAQVALISTNGQPCAEIFGEHQPGLWRTIRMPLPEGATLRAGDRIRIEGRYDAAIQGATDSTPLAAFEVSRTENLGPVPFPRPTQTADGTTAALCLRAIASAAGVLASVVRDESNPHFLWLVVRTAAGNFRVLTTDSEFPVGELNALKDAEVEFTGLCDTAWNWRRFLGLHLVLFGRDGLKLVKPPPASPFGGEALRLNTASPHRCREVGTVIGIGSRDVFIRQDDGKFLPVTLEAGATPPRVGTHVEVGGFIERDMNNMRLVEAVVRPTGKPPAAPETPRDLDLAVLLDRAESASRMNADAYGRVIRFRGVLNEPGVPAREARSLSVRCGAQTIPLDVAALRGRLDARLRGGCEVEVSGICSVVFESGPAGVTFPAFKGIVVIPRTGEDIRILRLPPWWTPARFAWTVGMLLALLSGILLWNAALRRAVIRKSTALLKEQVAKLKETLKVDERTRLAAELHDYLAQNLTVVSYRISAALSAFRQSRADTADYLESADRMLRSCRVDLRRCLWDLRSDTLDDPDFSRAVAKAVAPVSGKAALHIRFNVRRAQLSDSTAHTVLSICRELVSNAVLHGRAETVRIAGEVKDGAINFSVRDDGCGFDPAARPGQAEGHFGLDGIAERVKHLDGTLAVDSTPGKGTHVRITLNP
;
A
#
# COMPACT_ATOMS: atom_id res chain seq x y z
N MET A 1 -36.13 -20.82 20.59
CA MET A 1 -35.43 -22.02 20.12
C MET A 1 -36.50 -23.09 19.78
N THR A 2 -36.94 -23.06 18.58
CA THR A 2 -37.85 -24.10 18.05
C THR A 2 -37.20 -24.61 16.79
N SER A 3 -36.67 -25.80 16.94
CA SER A 3 -36.17 -26.65 15.87
C SER A 3 -37.30 -26.85 14.85
N ALA A 4 -37.33 -26.05 13.83
CA ALA A 4 -38.11 -26.38 12.63
C ALA A 4 -37.36 -27.54 11.98
N ALA A 5 -37.77 -28.76 12.28
CA ALA A 5 -37.45 -29.92 11.47
C ALA A 5 -37.95 -29.58 10.05
N LEU A 6 -37.01 -29.26 9.15
CA LEU A 6 -37.30 -29.21 7.71
C LEU A 6 -37.77 -30.62 7.36
N LEU A 7 -39.08 -30.80 7.18
CA LEU A 7 -39.61 -31.96 6.49
C LEU A 7 -39.07 -31.90 5.06
N LEU A 8 -38.02 -32.65 4.80
CA LEU A 8 -37.52 -32.94 3.46
C LEU A 8 -38.63 -33.73 2.77
N ALA A 9 -39.39 -33.10 1.89
CA ALA A 9 -40.40 -33.78 1.12
C ALA A 9 -39.70 -34.64 0.04
N LEU A 10 -39.91 -35.93 0.08
CA LEU A 10 -39.49 -36.83 -0.98
C LEU A 10 -40.31 -36.56 -2.23
N VAL A 11 -39.64 -36.16 -3.30
CA VAL A 11 -40.26 -35.89 -4.60
C VAL A 11 -40.17 -37.17 -5.42
N THR A 12 -41.31 -37.81 -5.68
CA THR A 12 -41.41 -39.14 -6.32
C THR A 12 -41.81 -39.12 -7.77
N ASN A 13 -41.90 -37.93 -8.38
CA ASN A 13 -42.28 -37.81 -9.78
C ASN A 13 -41.44 -36.77 -10.50
N PHE A 14 -41.21 -36.92 -11.80
CA PHE A 14 -40.35 -36.03 -12.58
C PHE A 14 -40.88 -34.58 -12.64
N SER A 15 -42.19 -34.39 -12.79
CA SER A 15 -42.76 -33.06 -12.84
C SER A 15 -42.59 -32.27 -11.53
N PRO A 16 -42.97 -32.78 -10.37
CA PRO A 16 -42.68 -32.07 -9.09
C PRO A 16 -41.19 -31.90 -8.80
N PHE A 17 -40.33 -32.77 -9.32
CA PHE A 17 -38.89 -32.62 -9.21
C PHE A 17 -38.38 -31.38 -9.97
N ILE A 18 -38.83 -31.20 -11.22
CA ILE A 18 -38.52 -30.04 -12.03
C ILE A 18 -39.05 -28.75 -11.37
N ASP A 19 -40.31 -28.77 -10.90
CA ASP A 19 -40.89 -27.61 -10.17
C ASP A 19 -40.08 -27.25 -8.91
N GLY A 20 -39.57 -28.26 -8.20
CA GLY A 20 -38.73 -28.08 -7.05
C GLY A 20 -37.38 -27.44 -7.39
N LEU A 21 -36.78 -27.82 -8.49
CA LEU A 21 -35.54 -27.23 -8.98
C LEU A 21 -35.75 -25.80 -9.50
N GLU A 22 -36.82 -25.51 -10.21
CA GLU A 22 -37.13 -24.16 -10.70
C GLU A 22 -37.47 -23.18 -9.57
N ALA A 23 -38.02 -23.67 -8.45
CA ALA A 23 -38.30 -22.86 -7.28
C ALA A 23 -37.03 -22.38 -6.52
N HIS A 24 -35.88 -23.01 -6.72
CA HIS A 24 -34.56 -22.68 -6.16
C HIS A 24 -34.49 -22.40 -4.65
N SER A 25 -35.52 -22.80 -3.89
CA SER A 25 -35.72 -22.26 -2.53
C SER A 25 -35.39 -23.23 -1.40
N ARG A 26 -35.26 -24.52 -1.65
CA ARG A 26 -35.05 -25.55 -0.61
C ARG A 26 -34.32 -26.77 -1.14
N SER A 27 -33.48 -27.34 -0.30
CA SER A 27 -32.93 -28.68 -0.53
C SER A 27 -34.02 -29.73 -0.30
N PHE A 28 -34.05 -30.78 -1.11
CA PHE A 28 -35.05 -31.85 -1.01
C PHE A 28 -34.46 -33.19 -1.44
N ASP A 29 -35.02 -34.29 -0.92
CA ASP A 29 -34.72 -35.63 -1.38
C ASP A 29 -35.66 -36.00 -2.52
N PHE A 30 -35.17 -36.75 -3.51
CA PHE A 30 -35.94 -37.15 -4.69
C PHE A 30 -35.81 -38.61 -4.99
N ASP A 31 -36.86 -39.18 -5.57
CA ASP A 31 -36.94 -40.51 -6.14
C ASP A 31 -37.73 -40.39 -7.47
N ILE A 32 -37.02 -40.33 -8.57
CA ILE A 32 -37.60 -40.03 -9.87
C ILE A 32 -37.34 -41.14 -10.89
N THR A 33 -38.24 -41.27 -11.84
CA THR A 33 -38.08 -42.11 -13.01
C THR A 33 -37.96 -41.21 -14.25
N ALA A 34 -36.89 -41.39 -15.02
CA ALA A 34 -36.59 -40.61 -16.19
C ALA A 34 -36.02 -41.51 -17.32
N GLN A 35 -35.94 -41.02 -18.53
CA GLN A 35 -35.25 -41.69 -19.61
C GLN A 35 -33.92 -40.99 -19.94
N VAL A 36 -32.90 -41.73 -20.26
CA VAL A 36 -31.58 -41.22 -20.62
C VAL A 36 -31.56 -40.76 -22.06
N ALA A 37 -31.27 -39.48 -22.31
CA ALA A 37 -31.09 -38.92 -23.65
C ALA A 37 -29.62 -39.07 -24.09
N LEU A 38 -28.68 -38.66 -23.25
CA LEU A 38 -27.25 -38.68 -23.56
C LEU A 38 -26.47 -39.15 -22.33
N ILE A 39 -25.30 -39.73 -22.55
CA ILE A 39 -24.36 -40.13 -21.50
C ILE A 39 -22.99 -39.55 -21.82
N SER A 40 -22.32 -39.08 -20.76
CA SER A 40 -20.89 -38.80 -20.75
C SER A 40 -20.23 -39.73 -19.74
N THR A 41 -19.38 -40.65 -20.22
CA THR A 41 -18.57 -41.53 -19.38
C THR A 41 -17.15 -41.02 -19.20
N ASN A 42 -16.77 -40.01 -19.95
CA ASN A 42 -15.46 -39.38 -19.88
C ASN A 42 -15.47 -38.23 -18.86
N GLY A 43 -14.44 -38.14 -18.03
CA GLY A 43 -14.38 -37.16 -16.94
C GLY A 43 -15.30 -37.56 -15.76
N GLN A 44 -16.09 -36.62 -15.23
CA GLN A 44 -17.11 -36.92 -14.23
C GLN A 44 -18.33 -37.57 -14.93
N PRO A 45 -18.63 -38.84 -14.63
CA PRO A 45 -19.76 -39.53 -15.27
C PRO A 45 -21.07 -38.78 -15.01
N CYS A 46 -21.81 -38.49 -16.08
CA CYS A 46 -23.11 -37.84 -15.97
C CYS A 46 -24.02 -38.25 -17.15
N ALA A 47 -25.31 -38.08 -16.94
CA ALA A 47 -26.31 -38.29 -17.97
C ALA A 47 -27.20 -37.07 -18.13
N GLU A 48 -27.59 -36.77 -19.36
CA GLU A 48 -28.71 -35.89 -19.67
C GLU A 48 -29.96 -36.73 -19.64
N ILE A 49 -30.80 -36.59 -18.60
CA ILE A 49 -32.04 -37.32 -18.44
C ILE A 49 -33.23 -36.45 -18.80
N PHE A 50 -34.30 -37.03 -19.25
CA PHE A 50 -35.51 -36.31 -19.58
C PHE A 50 -36.77 -37.02 -19.12
N GLY A 51 -37.83 -36.24 -18.92
CA GLY A 51 -39.14 -36.74 -18.56
C GLY A 51 -40.23 -35.76 -18.95
N GLU A 52 -41.46 -36.23 -18.97
CA GLU A 52 -42.60 -35.37 -19.21
C GLU A 52 -42.90 -34.56 -17.96
N HIS A 53 -42.88 -33.23 -18.12
CA HIS A 53 -43.16 -32.29 -17.04
C HIS A 53 -44.66 -31.93 -16.97
N GLN A 54 -45.26 -31.73 -18.13
CA GLN A 54 -46.69 -31.55 -18.33
C GLN A 54 -47.11 -32.32 -19.59
N PRO A 55 -48.36 -32.66 -19.80
CA PRO A 55 -48.79 -33.40 -21.00
C PRO A 55 -48.26 -32.78 -22.29
N GLY A 56 -47.42 -33.51 -23.02
CA GLY A 56 -46.75 -33.05 -24.23
C GLY A 56 -45.59 -32.08 -24.06
N LEU A 57 -45.25 -31.67 -22.81
CA LEU A 57 -44.11 -30.80 -22.53
C LEU A 57 -43.05 -31.58 -21.74
N TRP A 58 -41.86 -31.61 -22.27
CA TRP A 58 -40.72 -32.36 -21.77
C TRP A 58 -39.62 -31.46 -21.25
N ARG A 59 -38.84 -31.99 -20.34
CA ARG A 59 -37.66 -31.27 -19.78
C ARG A 59 -36.47 -32.17 -19.73
N THR A 60 -35.26 -31.57 -19.82
CA THR A 60 -34.00 -32.25 -19.54
C THR A 60 -33.35 -31.75 -18.30
N ILE A 61 -32.52 -32.58 -17.68
CA ILE A 61 -31.63 -32.22 -16.62
C ILE A 61 -30.38 -33.09 -16.66
N ARG A 62 -29.24 -32.47 -16.37
CA ARG A 62 -27.96 -33.15 -16.26
C ARG A 62 -27.75 -33.66 -14.83
N MET A 63 -27.57 -34.96 -14.69
CA MET A 63 -27.42 -35.64 -13.40
C MET A 63 -26.06 -36.33 -13.32
N PRO A 64 -25.34 -36.28 -12.18
CA PRO A 64 -24.16 -37.09 -11.98
C PRO A 64 -24.56 -38.57 -11.90
N LEU A 65 -23.69 -39.42 -12.40
CA LEU A 65 -23.85 -40.86 -12.31
C LEU A 65 -22.86 -41.44 -11.30
N PRO A 66 -23.25 -42.47 -10.53
CA PRO A 66 -22.31 -43.19 -9.69
C PRO A 66 -21.24 -43.89 -10.52
N GLU A 67 -20.04 -44.04 -9.96
CA GLU A 67 -18.94 -44.73 -10.62
C GLU A 67 -19.34 -46.18 -10.97
N GLY A 68 -19.09 -46.58 -12.21
CA GLY A 68 -19.42 -47.92 -12.69
C GLY A 68 -20.85 -48.10 -13.19
N ALA A 69 -21.66 -47.07 -13.26
CA ALA A 69 -22.99 -47.16 -13.86
C ALA A 69 -22.92 -47.57 -15.32
N THR A 70 -23.54 -48.68 -15.71
CA THR A 70 -23.61 -49.19 -17.08
C THR A 70 -24.94 -48.81 -17.70
N LEU A 71 -25.06 -47.55 -18.07
CA LEU A 71 -26.27 -47.01 -18.72
C LEU A 71 -26.01 -46.73 -20.19
N ARG A 72 -27.11 -46.69 -20.98
CA ARG A 72 -27.07 -46.28 -22.39
C ARG A 72 -28.17 -45.28 -22.67
N ALA A 73 -28.00 -44.49 -23.70
CA ALA A 73 -29.09 -43.68 -24.22
C ALA A 73 -30.29 -44.55 -24.54
N GLY A 74 -31.49 -44.12 -24.15
CA GLY A 74 -32.72 -44.90 -24.26
C GLY A 74 -33.08 -45.70 -23.00
N ASP A 75 -32.18 -45.94 -22.09
CA ASP A 75 -32.50 -46.63 -20.84
C ASP A 75 -33.46 -45.77 -19.99
N ARG A 76 -34.47 -46.45 -19.43
CA ARG A 76 -35.31 -45.88 -18.38
C ARG A 76 -34.65 -46.16 -17.04
N ILE A 77 -34.50 -45.15 -16.23
CA ILE A 77 -33.81 -45.29 -14.97
C ILE A 77 -34.65 -44.71 -13.84
N ARG A 78 -34.45 -45.26 -12.65
CA ARG A 78 -34.91 -44.70 -11.36
C ARG A 78 -33.71 -44.17 -10.62
N ILE A 79 -33.80 -42.93 -10.17
CA ILE A 79 -32.71 -42.24 -9.47
C ILE A 79 -33.25 -41.75 -8.15
N GLU A 80 -32.57 -42.15 -7.07
CA GLU A 80 -32.80 -41.65 -5.74
C GLU A 80 -31.62 -40.81 -5.30
N GLY A 81 -31.90 -39.66 -4.66
CA GLY A 81 -30.84 -38.74 -4.21
C GLY A 81 -31.36 -37.53 -3.50
N ARG A 82 -30.46 -36.60 -3.31
CA ARG A 82 -30.73 -35.32 -2.66
C ARG A 82 -30.25 -34.16 -3.53
N TYR A 83 -31.08 -33.15 -3.63
CA TYR A 83 -30.72 -31.86 -4.20
C TYR A 83 -30.37 -30.87 -3.11
N ASP A 84 -29.22 -30.22 -3.20
CA ASP A 84 -28.80 -29.18 -2.28
C ASP A 84 -28.86 -27.79 -2.93
N ALA A 85 -29.88 -27.03 -2.55
CA ALA A 85 -30.09 -25.66 -3.03
C ALA A 85 -29.00 -24.66 -2.57
N ALA A 86 -28.18 -25.01 -1.57
CA ALA A 86 -27.08 -24.16 -1.12
C ALA A 86 -25.90 -24.16 -2.13
N ILE A 87 -25.81 -25.17 -2.97
CA ILE A 87 -24.79 -25.29 -4.03
C ILE A 87 -25.36 -24.64 -5.29
N GLN A 88 -25.47 -23.32 -5.29
CA GLN A 88 -25.85 -22.59 -6.51
C GLN A 88 -24.60 -22.36 -7.35
N GLY A 89 -24.64 -22.85 -8.58
CA GLY A 89 -23.67 -22.46 -9.59
C GLY A 89 -23.87 -21.00 -9.99
N ALA A 90 -22.80 -20.37 -10.43
CA ALA A 90 -22.86 -19.02 -10.98
C ALA A 90 -23.60 -18.95 -12.34
N THR A 91 -24.16 -20.03 -12.80
CA THR A 91 -24.90 -20.20 -14.08
C THR A 91 -26.32 -20.68 -13.82
N ASP A 92 -27.26 -20.31 -14.68
CA ASP A 92 -28.66 -20.77 -14.64
C ASP A 92 -28.82 -22.29 -14.85
N SER A 93 -27.73 -23.01 -15.11
CA SER A 93 -27.69 -24.46 -15.13
C SER A 93 -27.36 -24.98 -13.73
N THR A 94 -28.23 -25.85 -13.20
CA THR A 94 -28.01 -26.54 -11.94
C THR A 94 -26.67 -27.29 -11.99
N PRO A 95 -25.68 -26.97 -11.13
CA PRO A 95 -24.38 -27.62 -11.18
C PRO A 95 -24.50 -29.09 -10.78
N LEU A 96 -23.73 -29.98 -11.41
CA LEU A 96 -23.71 -31.40 -11.04
C LEU A 96 -23.44 -31.64 -9.55
N ALA A 97 -22.63 -30.79 -8.94
CA ALA A 97 -22.33 -30.86 -7.49
C ALA A 97 -23.53 -30.62 -6.59
N ALA A 98 -24.63 -30.04 -7.09
CA ALA A 98 -25.85 -29.84 -6.33
C ALA A 98 -26.68 -31.14 -6.16
N PHE A 99 -26.31 -32.21 -6.86
CA PHE A 99 -26.99 -33.48 -6.79
C PHE A 99 -26.10 -34.52 -6.13
N GLU A 100 -26.58 -35.09 -5.04
CA GLU A 100 -26.03 -36.27 -4.41
C GLU A 100 -26.89 -37.49 -4.75
N VAL A 101 -26.48 -38.26 -5.79
CA VAL A 101 -27.18 -39.44 -6.24
C VAL A 101 -26.77 -40.62 -5.34
N SER A 102 -27.74 -41.16 -4.61
CA SER A 102 -27.53 -42.28 -3.66
C SER A 102 -27.75 -43.66 -4.32
N ARG A 103 -28.66 -43.71 -5.29
CA ARG A 103 -28.99 -44.96 -5.98
C ARG A 103 -29.42 -44.68 -7.41
N THR A 104 -28.96 -45.52 -8.33
CA THR A 104 -29.45 -45.54 -9.71
C THR A 104 -29.80 -46.99 -10.08
N GLU A 105 -31.01 -47.17 -10.55
CA GLU A 105 -31.52 -48.48 -11.01
C GLU A 105 -31.87 -48.40 -12.47
N ASN A 106 -31.29 -49.28 -13.29
CA ASN A 106 -31.64 -49.41 -14.72
C ASN A 106 -32.87 -50.25 -14.86
N LEU A 107 -33.95 -49.66 -15.36
CA LEU A 107 -35.25 -50.32 -15.62
C LEU A 107 -35.33 -50.92 -17.02
N GLY A 108 -34.27 -50.83 -17.80
CA GLY A 108 -34.15 -51.36 -19.14
C GLY A 108 -34.46 -50.33 -20.26
N PRO A 109 -34.13 -50.70 -21.48
CA PRO A 109 -34.31 -49.80 -22.63
C PRO A 109 -35.78 -49.60 -22.99
N VAL A 110 -36.14 -48.32 -23.26
CA VAL A 110 -37.47 -47.94 -23.72
C VAL A 110 -37.29 -47.12 -25.01
N PRO A 111 -38.12 -47.37 -26.05
CA PRO A 111 -38.06 -46.57 -27.25
C PRO A 111 -38.22 -45.11 -26.98
N PHE A 112 -37.43 -44.26 -27.66
CA PHE A 112 -37.59 -42.83 -27.56
C PHE A 112 -38.98 -42.39 -28.07
N PRO A 113 -39.56 -41.35 -27.46
CA PRO A 113 -40.81 -40.79 -27.95
C PRO A 113 -40.68 -40.32 -29.41
N ARG A 114 -41.71 -40.50 -30.20
CA ARG A 114 -41.71 -40.02 -31.59
C ARG A 114 -41.75 -38.47 -31.62
N PRO A 115 -41.07 -37.83 -32.57
CA PRO A 115 -41.15 -36.40 -32.74
C PRO A 115 -42.58 -35.99 -33.10
N THR A 116 -43.05 -34.97 -32.41
CA THR A 116 -44.38 -34.36 -32.61
C THR A 116 -44.32 -33.13 -33.48
N GLN A 117 -43.14 -32.58 -33.65
CA GLN A 117 -42.87 -31.32 -34.36
C GLN A 117 -41.61 -31.42 -35.22
N THR A 118 -41.50 -30.54 -36.20
CA THR A 118 -40.29 -30.39 -37.01
C THR A 118 -39.69 -29.00 -36.68
N ALA A 119 -38.45 -28.97 -36.20
CA ALA A 119 -37.74 -27.76 -35.89
C ALA A 119 -36.88 -27.32 -37.07
N ASP A 120 -36.85 -26.04 -37.35
CA ASP A 120 -35.88 -25.39 -38.23
C ASP A 120 -35.32 -24.16 -37.56
N GLY A 121 -34.42 -23.44 -38.21
CA GLY A 121 -33.76 -22.26 -37.63
C GLY A 121 -34.71 -21.13 -37.23
N THR A 122 -35.96 -21.10 -37.75
CA THR A 122 -36.95 -20.07 -37.45
C THR A 122 -38.08 -20.59 -36.54
N THR A 123 -38.46 -21.86 -36.68
CA THR A 123 -39.58 -22.47 -35.92
C THR A 123 -39.12 -23.10 -34.59
N ALA A 124 -37.83 -23.14 -34.32
CA ALA A 124 -37.30 -23.74 -33.10
C ALA A 124 -37.94 -23.19 -31.81
N ALA A 125 -38.36 -21.93 -31.81
CA ALA A 125 -39.05 -21.33 -30.68
C ALA A 125 -40.42 -21.94 -30.38
N LEU A 126 -41.09 -22.47 -31.42
CA LEU A 126 -42.38 -23.12 -31.28
C LEU A 126 -42.28 -24.56 -30.79
N CYS A 127 -41.08 -25.15 -30.93
CA CYS A 127 -40.78 -26.51 -30.51
C CYS A 127 -40.24 -26.63 -29.07
N LEU A 128 -40.20 -25.51 -28.31
CA LEU A 128 -39.68 -25.53 -26.97
C LEU A 128 -40.39 -26.56 -26.09
N ARG A 129 -39.59 -27.38 -25.40
CA ARG A 129 -40.04 -28.47 -24.52
C ARG A 129 -40.83 -29.57 -25.26
N ALA A 130 -40.65 -29.68 -26.57
CA ALA A 130 -41.26 -30.73 -27.37
C ALA A 130 -40.20 -31.71 -27.92
N ILE A 131 -40.63 -32.93 -28.19
CA ILE A 131 -39.82 -33.86 -28.93
C ILE A 131 -39.91 -33.45 -30.41
N ALA A 132 -38.80 -33.14 -30.99
CA ALA A 132 -38.72 -32.60 -32.34
C ALA A 132 -37.73 -33.36 -33.23
N SER A 133 -38.00 -33.36 -34.52
CA SER A 133 -36.99 -33.69 -35.53
C SER A 133 -36.50 -32.40 -36.20
N ALA A 134 -35.25 -32.38 -36.58
CA ALA A 134 -34.64 -31.26 -37.30
C ALA A 134 -33.71 -31.80 -38.38
N ALA A 135 -33.82 -31.29 -39.59
CA ALA A 135 -32.92 -31.66 -40.68
C ALA A 135 -32.09 -30.48 -41.16
N GLY A 136 -30.85 -30.72 -41.50
CA GLY A 136 -29.95 -29.68 -41.99
C GLY A 136 -28.56 -30.21 -42.30
N VAL A 137 -27.66 -29.30 -42.60
CA VAL A 137 -26.27 -29.60 -42.94
C VAL A 137 -25.39 -29.40 -41.69
N LEU A 138 -24.62 -30.39 -41.26
CA LEU A 138 -23.68 -30.28 -40.14
C LEU A 138 -22.51 -29.39 -40.56
N ALA A 139 -22.39 -28.23 -39.95
CA ALA A 139 -21.34 -27.26 -40.27
C ALA A 139 -20.14 -27.33 -39.36
N SER A 140 -20.38 -27.49 -38.05
CA SER A 140 -19.30 -27.38 -37.05
C SER A 140 -19.58 -28.27 -35.85
N VAL A 141 -18.51 -28.74 -35.22
CA VAL A 141 -18.51 -29.51 -33.97
C VAL A 141 -17.66 -28.77 -32.95
N VAL A 142 -18.29 -28.26 -31.92
CA VAL A 142 -17.62 -27.41 -30.90
C VAL A 142 -17.74 -28.07 -29.53
N ARG A 143 -16.65 -28.13 -28.77
CA ARG A 143 -16.69 -28.61 -27.40
C ARG A 143 -17.36 -27.59 -26.50
N ASP A 144 -18.14 -28.06 -25.54
CA ASP A 144 -18.72 -27.20 -24.49
C ASP A 144 -17.62 -26.64 -23.58
N GLU A 145 -17.70 -25.35 -23.28
CA GLU A 145 -16.69 -24.68 -22.45
C GLU A 145 -16.73 -25.13 -20.97
N SER A 146 -17.92 -25.49 -20.48
CA SER A 146 -18.13 -25.92 -19.10
C SER A 146 -17.80 -27.39 -18.86
N ASN A 147 -18.08 -28.23 -19.86
CA ASN A 147 -17.74 -29.65 -19.85
C ASN A 147 -17.29 -30.09 -21.24
N PRO A 148 -15.99 -30.25 -21.50
CA PRO A 148 -15.44 -30.55 -22.82
C PRO A 148 -15.86 -31.90 -23.41
N HIS A 149 -16.55 -32.76 -22.64
CA HIS A 149 -17.10 -34.04 -23.10
C HIS A 149 -18.48 -33.90 -23.74
N PHE A 150 -19.12 -32.74 -23.57
CA PHE A 150 -20.31 -32.39 -24.35
C PHE A 150 -19.91 -31.65 -25.62
N LEU A 151 -20.64 -31.94 -26.69
CA LEU A 151 -20.37 -31.44 -28.02
C LEU A 151 -21.59 -30.69 -28.55
N TRP A 152 -21.36 -29.46 -28.99
CA TRP A 152 -22.34 -28.67 -29.74
C TRP A 152 -22.15 -28.88 -31.23
N LEU A 153 -23.15 -29.40 -31.88
CA LEU A 153 -23.21 -29.50 -33.33
C LEU A 153 -23.94 -28.26 -33.84
N VAL A 154 -23.30 -27.52 -34.74
CA VAL A 154 -23.92 -26.38 -35.40
C VAL A 154 -24.50 -26.90 -36.70
N VAL A 155 -25.82 -26.85 -36.84
CA VAL A 155 -26.57 -27.35 -38.00
C VAL A 155 -27.16 -26.18 -38.77
N ARG A 156 -26.96 -26.17 -40.05
CA ARG A 156 -27.41 -25.12 -40.96
C ARG A 156 -28.61 -25.55 -41.76
N THR A 157 -29.56 -24.65 -41.89
CA THR A 157 -30.74 -24.80 -42.75
C THR A 157 -30.88 -23.58 -43.65
N ALA A 158 -31.77 -23.63 -44.62
CA ALA A 158 -32.09 -22.45 -45.41
C ALA A 158 -32.72 -21.31 -44.57
N ALA A 159 -33.35 -21.64 -43.44
CA ALA A 159 -34.04 -20.73 -42.58
C ALA A 159 -33.15 -20.14 -41.46
N GLY A 160 -31.98 -20.73 -41.20
CA GLY A 160 -31.06 -20.29 -40.15
C GLY A 160 -30.27 -21.46 -39.56
N ASN A 161 -29.61 -21.18 -38.43
CA ASN A 161 -28.79 -22.17 -37.74
C ASN A 161 -29.48 -22.61 -36.46
N PHE A 162 -29.37 -23.89 -36.10
CA PHE A 162 -29.70 -24.39 -34.78
C PHE A 162 -28.55 -25.23 -34.20
N ARG A 163 -28.62 -25.53 -32.91
CA ARG A 163 -27.59 -26.29 -32.20
C ARG A 163 -28.16 -27.63 -31.75
N VAL A 164 -27.34 -28.65 -31.80
CA VAL A 164 -27.64 -29.97 -31.25
C VAL A 164 -26.61 -30.33 -30.24
N LEU A 165 -27.05 -30.75 -29.03
CA LEU A 165 -26.19 -31.21 -27.95
C LEU A 165 -26.02 -32.73 -28.04
N THR A 166 -24.78 -33.20 -27.99
CA THR A 166 -24.42 -34.62 -27.88
C THR A 166 -23.19 -34.77 -26.98
N THR A 167 -22.61 -35.97 -26.88
CA THR A 167 -21.41 -36.25 -26.07
C THR A 167 -20.35 -36.96 -26.91
N ASP A 168 -19.08 -36.83 -26.50
CA ASP A 168 -17.96 -37.56 -27.12
C ASP A 168 -17.96 -39.06 -26.78
N SER A 169 -18.74 -39.48 -25.77
CA SER A 169 -19.00 -40.89 -25.46
C SER A 169 -19.97 -41.52 -26.43
N GLU A 170 -20.97 -40.77 -26.91
CA GLU A 170 -21.91 -41.25 -27.93
C GLU A 170 -21.30 -41.19 -29.34
N PHE A 171 -20.61 -40.08 -29.63
CA PHE A 171 -20.00 -39.87 -30.95
C PHE A 171 -18.56 -39.37 -30.77
N PRO A 172 -17.56 -40.17 -31.15
CA PRO A 172 -16.19 -39.68 -31.26
C PRO A 172 -16.13 -38.44 -32.17
N VAL A 173 -15.38 -37.40 -31.74
CA VAL A 173 -15.28 -36.11 -32.45
C VAL A 173 -14.84 -36.32 -33.92
N GLY A 174 -13.96 -37.31 -34.17
CA GLY A 174 -13.52 -37.66 -35.53
C GLY A 174 -14.66 -38.14 -36.45
N GLU A 175 -15.60 -38.92 -35.89
CA GLU A 175 -16.79 -39.41 -36.62
C GLU A 175 -17.69 -38.23 -37.02
N LEU A 176 -17.96 -37.31 -36.09
CA LEU A 176 -18.76 -36.12 -36.38
C LEU A 176 -18.07 -35.17 -37.36
N ASN A 177 -16.75 -34.97 -37.21
CA ASN A 177 -16.01 -34.16 -38.18
C ASN A 177 -16.03 -34.74 -39.61
N ALA A 178 -16.09 -36.06 -39.76
CA ALA A 178 -16.24 -36.69 -41.07
C ALA A 178 -17.62 -36.46 -41.69
N LEU A 179 -18.63 -36.10 -40.90
CA LEU A 179 -19.97 -35.74 -41.34
C LEU A 179 -20.14 -34.24 -41.64
N LYS A 180 -19.10 -33.42 -41.51
CA LYS A 180 -19.20 -32.01 -41.91
C LYS A 180 -19.59 -31.88 -43.39
N ASP A 181 -20.57 -31.01 -43.63
CA ASP A 181 -21.20 -30.80 -44.94
C ASP A 181 -22.15 -31.95 -45.41
N ALA A 182 -22.44 -32.92 -44.53
CA ALA A 182 -23.46 -33.92 -44.74
C ALA A 182 -24.86 -33.37 -44.45
N GLU A 183 -25.87 -33.83 -45.15
CA GLU A 183 -27.27 -33.62 -44.77
C GLU A 183 -27.65 -34.68 -43.70
N VAL A 184 -28.09 -34.22 -42.56
CA VAL A 184 -28.41 -35.05 -41.40
C VAL A 184 -29.78 -34.69 -40.83
N GLU A 185 -30.46 -35.68 -40.30
CA GLU A 185 -31.68 -35.52 -39.53
C GLU A 185 -31.40 -35.86 -38.07
N PHE A 186 -31.83 -34.99 -37.19
CA PHE A 186 -31.67 -35.13 -35.75
C PHE A 186 -33.03 -35.30 -35.08
N THR A 187 -33.11 -36.19 -34.09
CA THR A 187 -34.30 -36.36 -33.26
C THR A 187 -33.90 -36.21 -31.79
N GLY A 188 -34.62 -35.39 -31.07
CA GLY A 188 -34.32 -35.13 -29.71
C GLY A 188 -35.34 -34.22 -29.02
N LEU A 189 -34.96 -33.75 -27.82
CA LEU A 189 -35.75 -32.79 -27.07
C LEU A 189 -35.29 -31.38 -27.34
N CYS A 190 -36.19 -30.50 -27.70
CA CYS A 190 -35.92 -29.08 -27.87
C CYS A 190 -35.99 -28.37 -26.54
N ASP A 191 -34.85 -27.85 -26.08
CA ASP A 191 -34.73 -27.10 -24.82
C ASP A 191 -34.01 -25.78 -25.03
N THR A 192 -33.88 -24.98 -23.96
CA THR A 192 -33.23 -23.67 -23.97
C THR A 192 -31.83 -23.75 -23.45
N ALA A 193 -30.89 -23.10 -24.12
CA ALA A 193 -29.53 -22.89 -23.61
C ALA A 193 -29.39 -21.49 -23.04
N TRP A 194 -28.91 -21.39 -21.82
CA TRP A 194 -28.60 -20.16 -21.15
C TRP A 194 -27.12 -20.13 -20.75
N ASN A 195 -26.52 -18.97 -20.83
CA ASN A 195 -25.22 -18.71 -20.25
C ASN A 195 -25.29 -17.42 -19.39
N TRP A 196 -25.22 -17.57 -18.08
CA TRP A 196 -25.17 -16.52 -17.07
C TRP A 196 -26.33 -15.53 -17.07
N ARG A 197 -26.82 -14.96 -17.87
CA ARG A 197 -27.89 -13.97 -18.03
C ARG A 197 -28.26 -13.83 -19.50
N ARG A 198 -27.68 -14.67 -20.36
CA ARG A 198 -27.83 -14.55 -21.78
C ARG A 198 -28.50 -15.79 -22.32
N PHE A 199 -29.63 -15.59 -22.91
CA PHE A 199 -30.25 -16.63 -23.72
C PHE A 199 -29.35 -16.93 -24.93
N LEU A 200 -28.84 -18.15 -25.04
CA LEU A 200 -27.98 -18.59 -26.14
C LEU A 200 -28.79 -19.11 -27.34
N GLY A 201 -30.06 -19.28 -27.18
CA GLY A 201 -30.94 -19.82 -28.17
C GLY A 201 -31.52 -21.17 -27.79
N LEU A 202 -32.25 -21.72 -28.69
CA LEU A 202 -32.81 -23.07 -28.59
C LEU A 202 -31.81 -24.09 -29.08
N HIS A 203 -31.83 -25.25 -28.47
CA HIS A 203 -31.02 -26.37 -28.90
C HIS A 203 -31.81 -27.68 -28.83
N LEU A 204 -31.38 -28.66 -29.57
CA LEU A 204 -31.91 -30.02 -29.51
C LEU A 204 -30.97 -30.90 -28.69
N VAL A 205 -31.45 -31.50 -27.62
CA VAL A 205 -30.73 -32.57 -26.90
C VAL A 205 -30.97 -33.87 -27.64
N LEU A 206 -29.91 -34.42 -28.23
CA LEU A 206 -29.98 -35.57 -29.09
C LEU A 206 -30.37 -36.83 -28.29
N PHE A 207 -31.14 -37.71 -28.89
CA PHE A 207 -31.50 -39.02 -28.31
C PHE A 207 -30.48 -40.10 -28.67
N GLY A 208 -29.29 -40.02 -28.04
CA GLY A 208 -28.19 -40.95 -28.27
C GLY A 208 -27.82 -41.08 -29.75
N ARG A 209 -27.26 -42.21 -30.13
CA ARG A 209 -26.86 -42.46 -31.53
C ARG A 209 -28.06 -42.60 -32.48
N ASP A 210 -29.18 -43.14 -31.99
CA ASP A 210 -30.39 -43.33 -32.77
C ASP A 210 -31.05 -42.02 -33.17
N GLY A 211 -30.76 -40.96 -32.42
CA GLY A 211 -31.22 -39.61 -32.73
C GLY A 211 -30.58 -38.94 -33.95
N LEU A 212 -29.48 -39.50 -34.49
CA LEU A 212 -28.79 -38.96 -35.66
C LEU A 212 -28.94 -39.91 -36.85
N LYS A 213 -29.51 -39.42 -37.96
CA LYS A 213 -29.67 -40.16 -39.19
C LYS A 213 -28.99 -39.45 -40.35
N LEU A 214 -28.07 -40.11 -41.03
CA LEU A 214 -27.45 -39.60 -42.25
C LEU A 214 -28.46 -39.65 -43.38
N VAL A 215 -28.81 -38.49 -43.93
CA VAL A 215 -29.70 -38.34 -45.08
C VAL A 215 -28.93 -38.41 -46.41
N LYS A 216 -27.83 -37.62 -46.45
CA LYS A 216 -26.95 -37.55 -47.60
C LYS A 216 -25.51 -37.38 -47.18
N PRO A 217 -24.56 -38.16 -47.69
CA PRO A 217 -23.15 -38.03 -47.29
C PRO A 217 -22.58 -36.69 -47.72
N PRO A 218 -21.48 -36.22 -47.05
CA PRO A 218 -20.82 -34.98 -47.42
C PRO A 218 -20.29 -35.06 -48.87
N PRO A 219 -20.17 -33.92 -49.54
CA PRO A 219 -19.53 -33.85 -50.85
C PRO A 219 -18.12 -34.48 -50.85
N ALA A 220 -17.74 -35.15 -51.94
CA ALA A 220 -16.42 -35.80 -52.07
C ALA A 220 -15.22 -34.78 -51.89
N SER A 221 -15.49 -33.52 -52.12
CA SER A 221 -14.49 -32.44 -51.95
C SER A 221 -15.11 -31.24 -51.30
N PRO A 222 -14.45 -30.64 -50.31
CA PRO A 222 -14.89 -29.39 -49.66
C PRO A 222 -14.89 -28.18 -50.61
N PHE A 223 -14.34 -28.34 -51.82
CA PHE A 223 -14.29 -27.32 -52.87
C PHE A 223 -15.33 -27.57 -53.98
N GLY A 224 -16.21 -28.55 -53.84
CA GLY A 224 -17.23 -28.90 -54.81
C GLY A 224 -18.50 -28.03 -54.73
N GLY A 225 -18.57 -27.12 -53.76
CA GLY A 225 -19.74 -26.27 -53.55
C GLY A 225 -19.96 -25.19 -54.60
N GLU A 226 -21.12 -24.55 -54.58
CA GLU A 226 -21.45 -23.43 -55.43
C GLU A 226 -20.51 -22.26 -55.25
N ALA A 227 -20.26 -21.49 -56.30
CA ALA A 227 -19.49 -20.25 -56.21
C ALA A 227 -20.22 -19.24 -55.31
N LEU A 228 -19.46 -18.55 -54.44
CA LEU A 228 -20.00 -17.57 -53.53
C LEU A 228 -20.60 -16.37 -54.27
N ARG A 229 -21.87 -16.10 -54.06
CA ARG A 229 -22.57 -14.95 -54.61
C ARG A 229 -23.28 -14.19 -53.50
N LEU A 230 -23.53 -12.89 -53.71
CA LEU A 230 -24.19 -12.02 -52.72
C LEU A 230 -25.55 -12.60 -52.22
N ASN A 231 -26.25 -13.32 -53.03
CA ASN A 231 -27.55 -13.91 -52.70
C ASN A 231 -27.51 -15.44 -52.45
N THR A 232 -26.31 -16.03 -52.32
CA THR A 232 -26.20 -17.46 -52.04
C THR A 232 -26.73 -17.74 -50.63
N ALA A 233 -27.78 -18.56 -50.52
CA ALA A 233 -28.38 -19.00 -49.26
C ALA A 233 -28.17 -20.52 -49.05
N SER A 234 -27.07 -21.07 -49.57
CA SER A 234 -26.77 -22.49 -49.42
C SER A 234 -26.43 -22.85 -47.98
N PRO A 235 -27.00 -23.91 -47.42
CA PRO A 235 -26.56 -24.45 -46.14
C PRO A 235 -25.21 -25.20 -46.25
N HIS A 236 -24.82 -25.59 -47.49
CA HIS A 236 -23.58 -26.26 -47.80
C HIS A 236 -22.39 -25.31 -47.93
N ARG A 237 -21.20 -25.87 -47.98
CA ARG A 237 -19.98 -25.09 -48.23
C ARG A 237 -20.08 -24.42 -49.62
N CYS A 238 -19.64 -23.18 -49.65
CA CYS A 238 -19.45 -22.44 -50.89
C CYS A 238 -17.97 -22.36 -51.22
N ARG A 239 -17.68 -22.22 -52.50
CA ARG A 239 -16.34 -22.13 -53.06
C ARG A 239 -16.03 -20.69 -53.45
N GLU A 240 -14.79 -20.29 -53.16
CA GLU A 240 -14.26 -18.99 -53.57
C GLU A 240 -12.77 -19.09 -53.91
N VAL A 241 -12.29 -18.18 -54.74
CA VAL A 241 -10.86 -18.06 -55.10
C VAL A 241 -10.37 -16.64 -54.87
N GLY A 242 -9.10 -16.50 -54.50
CA GLY A 242 -8.52 -15.21 -54.31
C GLY A 242 -7.13 -15.24 -53.70
N THR A 243 -6.58 -14.08 -53.44
CA THR A 243 -5.24 -13.93 -52.85
C THR A 243 -5.31 -13.62 -51.39
N VAL A 244 -4.54 -14.30 -50.58
CA VAL A 244 -4.38 -14.01 -49.13
C VAL A 244 -3.68 -12.68 -48.98
N ILE A 245 -4.36 -11.69 -48.41
CA ILE A 245 -3.84 -10.33 -48.19
C ILE A 245 -3.40 -10.11 -46.76
N GLY A 246 -3.84 -10.94 -45.77
CA GLY A 246 -3.43 -10.86 -44.39
C GLY A 246 -3.95 -12.00 -43.53
N ILE A 247 -3.42 -12.11 -42.31
CA ILE A 247 -3.76 -13.16 -41.36
C ILE A 247 -3.93 -12.45 -39.98
N GLY A 248 -5.12 -12.60 -39.43
CA GLY A 248 -5.45 -12.13 -38.07
C GLY A 248 -5.40 -13.24 -37.02
N SER A 249 -5.98 -13.00 -35.87
CA SER A 249 -6.02 -13.94 -34.73
C SER A 249 -6.89 -15.17 -34.99
N ARG A 250 -7.96 -15.01 -35.78
CA ARG A 250 -8.94 -16.03 -36.08
C ARG A 250 -9.19 -16.18 -37.57
N ASP A 251 -8.98 -15.14 -38.35
CA ASP A 251 -9.39 -15.02 -39.73
C ASP A 251 -8.18 -14.87 -40.65
N VAL A 252 -8.30 -15.49 -41.84
CA VAL A 252 -7.45 -15.19 -42.98
C VAL A 252 -8.25 -14.27 -43.91
N PHE A 253 -7.61 -13.21 -44.37
CA PHE A 253 -8.26 -12.22 -45.21
C PHE A 253 -7.87 -12.42 -46.67
N ILE A 254 -8.89 -12.54 -47.52
CA ILE A 254 -8.71 -12.85 -48.95
C ILE A 254 -9.23 -11.70 -49.81
N ARG A 255 -8.45 -11.33 -50.82
CA ARG A 255 -8.91 -10.50 -51.92
C ARG A 255 -9.37 -11.43 -53.03
N GLN A 256 -10.67 -11.43 -53.29
CA GLN A 256 -11.26 -12.20 -54.40
C GLN A 256 -10.75 -11.66 -55.76
N ASP A 257 -10.81 -12.48 -56.80
CA ASP A 257 -10.34 -12.08 -58.13
C ASP A 257 -11.16 -10.90 -58.71
N ASP A 258 -12.40 -10.69 -58.24
CA ASP A 258 -13.23 -9.52 -58.55
C ASP A 258 -12.90 -8.28 -57.69
N GLY A 259 -11.88 -8.35 -56.85
CA GLY A 259 -11.43 -7.27 -55.99
C GLY A 259 -12.16 -7.10 -54.66
N LYS A 260 -13.16 -7.94 -54.36
CA LYS A 260 -13.88 -7.88 -53.08
C LYS A 260 -13.04 -8.45 -51.93
N PHE A 261 -13.37 -8.01 -50.71
CA PHE A 261 -12.76 -8.46 -49.49
C PHE A 261 -13.59 -9.55 -48.84
N LEU A 262 -12.93 -10.64 -48.43
CA LEU A 262 -13.57 -11.79 -47.85
C LEU A 262 -12.80 -12.24 -46.59
N PRO A 263 -13.34 -12.08 -45.37
CA PRO A 263 -12.83 -12.74 -44.18
C PRO A 263 -13.15 -14.24 -44.22
N VAL A 264 -12.16 -15.03 -43.81
CA VAL A 264 -12.25 -16.51 -43.82
C VAL A 264 -11.77 -17.05 -42.48
N THR A 265 -12.66 -17.67 -41.73
CA THR A 265 -12.30 -18.38 -40.47
C THR A 265 -12.01 -19.83 -40.84
N LEU A 266 -10.77 -20.26 -40.64
CA LEU A 266 -10.35 -21.63 -40.93
C LEU A 266 -10.91 -22.63 -39.93
N GLU A 267 -10.98 -23.89 -40.31
CA GLU A 267 -11.25 -25.00 -39.39
C GLU A 267 -10.22 -25.01 -38.23
N ALA A 268 -10.64 -25.48 -37.07
CA ALA A 268 -9.78 -25.61 -35.93
C ALA A 268 -8.55 -26.49 -36.23
N GLY A 269 -7.36 -25.96 -35.92
CA GLY A 269 -6.08 -26.64 -36.16
C GLY A 269 -5.53 -26.51 -37.60
N ALA A 270 -6.24 -25.84 -38.50
CA ALA A 270 -5.72 -25.60 -39.84
C ALA A 270 -4.58 -24.57 -39.85
N THR A 271 -3.55 -24.80 -40.64
CA THR A 271 -2.44 -23.89 -40.81
C THR A 271 -2.78 -22.83 -41.86
N PRO A 272 -2.73 -21.53 -41.50
CA PRO A 272 -3.03 -20.46 -42.43
C PRO A 272 -1.99 -20.40 -43.57
N PRO A 273 -2.41 -20.17 -44.82
CA PRO A 273 -1.50 -19.99 -45.94
C PRO A 273 -0.72 -18.70 -45.83
N ARG A 274 0.41 -18.60 -46.52
CA ARG A 274 1.22 -17.37 -46.50
C ARG A 274 0.53 -16.22 -47.21
N VAL A 275 0.75 -14.99 -46.69
CA VAL A 275 0.30 -13.79 -47.39
C VAL A 275 0.89 -13.72 -48.80
N GLY A 276 0.09 -13.30 -49.75
CA GLY A 276 0.41 -13.30 -51.16
C GLY A 276 0.07 -14.60 -51.91
N THR A 277 -0.23 -15.70 -51.20
CA THR A 277 -0.61 -16.98 -51.86
C THR A 277 -1.99 -16.88 -52.47
N HIS A 278 -2.15 -17.28 -53.73
CA HIS A 278 -3.44 -17.43 -54.34
C HIS A 278 -4.04 -18.78 -53.94
N VAL A 279 -5.26 -18.74 -53.41
CA VAL A 279 -5.90 -19.88 -52.77
C VAL A 279 -7.32 -20.11 -53.29
N GLU A 280 -7.74 -21.34 -53.20
CA GLU A 280 -9.13 -21.76 -53.29
C GLU A 280 -9.64 -22.11 -51.90
N VAL A 281 -10.83 -21.64 -51.57
CA VAL A 281 -11.46 -21.76 -50.26
C VAL A 281 -12.81 -22.45 -50.41
N GLY A 282 -13.05 -23.43 -49.53
CA GLY A 282 -14.36 -24.04 -49.35
C GLY A 282 -14.83 -23.85 -47.92
N GLY A 283 -15.89 -23.10 -47.69
CA GLY A 283 -16.38 -22.79 -46.37
C GLY A 283 -17.87 -22.46 -46.32
N PHE A 284 -18.44 -22.45 -45.12
CA PHE A 284 -19.83 -22.10 -44.91
C PHE A 284 -20.01 -20.59 -44.84
N ILE A 285 -21.07 -20.09 -45.51
CA ILE A 285 -21.36 -18.65 -45.50
C ILE A 285 -21.90 -18.24 -44.14
N GLU A 286 -21.30 -17.26 -43.52
CA GLU A 286 -21.87 -16.52 -42.38
C GLU A 286 -22.09 -15.08 -42.81
N ARG A 287 -23.28 -14.57 -42.51
CA ARG A 287 -23.63 -13.18 -42.81
C ARG A 287 -23.77 -12.42 -41.52
N ASP A 288 -23.04 -11.34 -41.41
CA ASP A 288 -23.10 -10.39 -40.32
C ASP A 288 -23.44 -9.00 -40.91
N MET A 289 -24.67 -8.57 -40.73
CA MET A 289 -25.21 -7.33 -41.25
C MET A 289 -25.01 -7.15 -42.75
N ASN A 290 -23.97 -6.52 -43.18
CA ASN A 290 -23.63 -6.26 -44.59
C ASN A 290 -22.36 -7.01 -45.03
N ASN A 291 -21.78 -7.82 -44.16
CA ASN A 291 -20.54 -8.52 -44.46
C ASN A 291 -20.78 -10.02 -44.60
N MET A 292 -20.18 -10.60 -45.62
CA MET A 292 -20.07 -12.04 -45.76
C MET A 292 -18.71 -12.51 -45.27
N ARG A 293 -18.69 -13.62 -44.56
CA ARG A 293 -17.48 -14.36 -44.21
C ARG A 293 -17.68 -15.83 -44.51
N LEU A 294 -16.60 -16.56 -44.75
CA LEU A 294 -16.61 -18.01 -44.76
C LEU A 294 -16.11 -18.54 -43.44
N VAL A 295 -16.82 -19.47 -42.82
CA VAL A 295 -16.43 -20.13 -41.57
C VAL A 295 -16.23 -21.61 -41.77
N GLU A 296 -15.53 -22.27 -40.85
CA GLU A 296 -15.14 -23.70 -40.98
C GLU A 296 -14.52 -23.98 -42.34
N ALA A 297 -13.64 -23.09 -42.78
CA ALA A 297 -13.12 -23.10 -44.12
C ALA A 297 -11.87 -23.97 -44.26
N VAL A 298 -11.82 -24.69 -45.37
CA VAL A 298 -10.64 -25.41 -45.86
C VAL A 298 -10.03 -24.60 -46.99
N VAL A 299 -8.69 -24.54 -47.01
CA VAL A 299 -7.95 -23.71 -47.98
C VAL A 299 -6.89 -24.54 -48.66
N ARG A 300 -6.77 -24.42 -49.98
CA ARG A 300 -5.67 -25.01 -50.74
C ARG A 300 -5.03 -24.00 -51.69
N PRO A 301 -3.70 -24.04 -51.92
CA PRO A 301 -3.06 -23.23 -52.94
C PRO A 301 -3.51 -23.63 -54.34
N THR A 302 -3.72 -22.65 -55.21
CA THR A 302 -4.09 -22.92 -56.61
C THR A 302 -2.90 -23.09 -57.55
N GLY A 303 -1.67 -22.83 -57.06
CA GLY A 303 -0.44 -22.88 -57.87
C GLY A 303 -0.19 -21.62 -58.71
N LYS A 304 -1.09 -20.64 -58.71
CA LYS A 304 -0.79 -19.32 -59.31
C LYS A 304 0.39 -18.63 -58.54
N PRO A 305 1.26 -17.87 -59.25
CA PRO A 305 2.34 -17.13 -58.57
C PRO A 305 1.78 -16.13 -57.56
N PRO A 306 2.51 -15.86 -56.49
CA PRO A 306 2.10 -14.90 -55.48
C PRO A 306 1.84 -13.52 -56.09
N ALA A 307 0.74 -12.90 -55.75
CA ALA A 307 0.45 -11.51 -56.14
C ALA A 307 1.33 -10.49 -55.41
N ALA A 308 1.62 -9.38 -56.06
CA ALA A 308 2.31 -8.27 -55.41
C ALA A 308 1.48 -7.75 -54.22
N PRO A 309 2.13 -7.36 -53.09
CA PRO A 309 1.43 -6.81 -51.93
C PRO A 309 0.62 -5.56 -52.33
N GLU A 310 -0.60 -5.47 -51.83
CA GLU A 310 -1.44 -4.28 -52.03
C GLU A 310 -0.79 -3.05 -51.35
N THR A 311 -0.69 -1.94 -52.13
CA THR A 311 -0.10 -0.70 -51.62
C THR A 311 -1.02 -0.03 -50.59
N PRO A 312 -0.48 0.37 -49.43
CA PRO A 312 -1.27 1.04 -48.42
C PRO A 312 -1.76 2.42 -48.89
N ARG A 313 -3.02 2.74 -48.60
CA ARG A 313 -3.58 4.08 -48.80
C ARG A 313 -3.45 4.89 -47.52
N ASP A 314 -2.95 6.12 -47.68
CA ASP A 314 -2.94 7.07 -46.53
C ASP A 314 -4.39 7.45 -46.23
N LEU A 315 -4.80 7.24 -45.01
CA LEU A 315 -6.13 7.51 -44.53
C LEU A 315 -6.10 8.43 -43.33
N ASP A 316 -6.86 9.51 -43.40
CA ASP A 316 -7.11 10.33 -42.23
C ASP A 316 -8.17 9.65 -41.38
N LEU A 317 -7.71 9.09 -40.27
CA LEU A 317 -8.55 8.35 -39.32
C LEU A 317 -9.59 9.24 -38.64
N ALA A 318 -9.34 10.54 -38.53
CA ALA A 318 -10.33 11.49 -38.03
C ALA A 318 -11.57 11.51 -38.93
N VAL A 319 -11.37 11.47 -40.24
CA VAL A 319 -12.46 11.41 -41.22
C VAL A 319 -13.22 10.08 -41.19
N LEU A 320 -12.53 8.99 -40.83
CA LEU A 320 -13.11 7.64 -40.76
C LEU A 320 -13.96 7.46 -39.51
N LEU A 321 -13.53 8.04 -38.37
CA LEU A 321 -14.13 7.88 -37.05
C LEU A 321 -15.17 8.97 -36.73
N ASP A 322 -14.98 10.19 -37.25
CA ASP A 322 -15.94 11.29 -37.05
C ASP A 322 -17.29 11.03 -37.74
N ARG A 323 -17.28 10.23 -38.80
CA ARG A 323 -18.51 9.74 -39.44
C ARG A 323 -19.16 8.54 -38.75
N ALA A 324 -18.51 7.93 -37.78
CA ALA A 324 -19.03 6.79 -37.02
C ALA A 324 -20.08 7.21 -35.96
N GLU A 325 -20.21 8.48 -35.63
CA GLU A 325 -21.30 8.98 -34.76
C GLU A 325 -22.69 8.84 -35.44
N SER A 326 -22.73 8.79 -36.78
CA SER A 326 -23.93 8.32 -37.47
C SER A 326 -23.78 6.82 -37.68
N ALA A 327 -24.23 6.04 -36.72
CA ALA A 327 -24.12 4.60 -36.54
C ALA A 327 -24.60 3.71 -37.74
N SER A 328 -24.78 4.26 -38.91
CA SER A 328 -25.32 3.55 -40.08
C SER A 328 -24.46 3.60 -41.33
N ARG A 329 -23.38 4.34 -41.33
CA ARG A 329 -22.56 4.51 -42.55
C ARG A 329 -21.07 4.48 -42.23
N MET A 330 -20.59 3.28 -41.91
CA MET A 330 -19.17 3.01 -42.08
C MET A 330 -18.78 3.32 -43.54
N ASN A 331 -17.68 4.06 -43.72
CA ASN A 331 -17.16 4.29 -45.05
C ASN A 331 -16.77 2.92 -45.67
N ALA A 332 -17.67 2.36 -46.49
CA ALA A 332 -17.47 1.06 -47.12
C ALA A 332 -16.16 0.99 -47.91
N ASP A 333 -15.59 2.16 -48.30
CA ASP A 333 -14.36 2.28 -49.04
C ASP A 333 -13.10 1.91 -48.26
N ALA A 334 -13.13 1.97 -46.89
CA ALA A 334 -11.99 1.60 -46.05
C ALA A 334 -12.00 0.13 -45.61
N TYR A 335 -13.18 -0.49 -45.55
CA TYR A 335 -13.31 -1.89 -45.15
C TYR A 335 -12.59 -2.83 -46.10
N GLY A 336 -11.72 -3.65 -45.53
CA GLY A 336 -10.92 -4.60 -46.29
C GLY A 336 -9.79 -3.95 -47.13
N ARG A 337 -9.60 -2.68 -47.10
CA ARG A 337 -8.46 -2.01 -47.75
C ARG A 337 -7.24 -2.01 -46.86
N VAL A 338 -6.07 -1.96 -47.45
CA VAL A 338 -4.82 -1.74 -46.74
C VAL A 338 -4.65 -0.25 -46.52
N ILE A 339 -4.72 0.17 -45.29
CA ILE A 339 -4.60 1.56 -44.86
C ILE A 339 -3.25 1.83 -44.19
N ARG A 340 -2.84 3.08 -44.20
CA ARG A 340 -1.66 3.56 -43.46
C ARG A 340 -2.05 4.74 -42.59
N PHE A 341 -1.54 4.76 -41.33
CA PHE A 341 -1.73 5.86 -40.40
C PHE A 341 -0.57 5.95 -39.42
N ARG A 342 -0.50 7.06 -38.69
CA ARG A 342 0.52 7.31 -37.67
C ARG A 342 -0.12 7.53 -36.32
N GLY A 343 0.59 7.11 -35.26
CA GLY A 343 0.16 7.34 -33.89
C GLY A 343 1.18 6.90 -32.87
N VAL A 344 0.78 6.96 -31.62
CA VAL A 344 1.62 6.57 -30.48
C VAL A 344 1.14 5.22 -29.94
N LEU A 345 2.04 4.26 -29.84
CA LEU A 345 1.74 2.96 -29.27
C LEU A 345 1.42 3.10 -27.78
N ASN A 346 0.28 2.60 -27.37
CA ASN A 346 -0.05 2.52 -25.94
C ASN A 346 0.82 1.47 -25.25
N GLU A 347 0.96 1.56 -23.92
CA GLU A 347 1.69 0.56 -23.15
C GLU A 347 1.01 -0.79 -23.26
N PRO A 348 1.66 -1.81 -23.84
CA PRO A 348 1.12 -3.15 -23.88
C PRO A 348 1.27 -3.83 -22.51
N GLY A 349 0.26 -4.59 -22.09
CA GLY A 349 0.30 -5.32 -20.82
C GLY A 349 1.32 -6.47 -20.77
N VAL A 350 1.84 -6.85 -21.93
CA VAL A 350 2.91 -7.84 -22.12
C VAL A 350 3.91 -7.30 -23.14
N PRO A 351 5.13 -7.85 -23.23
CA PRO A 351 6.07 -7.44 -24.28
C PRO A 351 5.42 -7.49 -25.66
N ALA A 352 5.60 -6.43 -26.47
CA ALA A 352 4.92 -6.29 -27.77
C ALA A 352 5.11 -7.52 -28.68
N ARG A 353 6.27 -8.20 -28.61
CA ARG A 353 6.55 -9.43 -29.35
C ARG A 353 5.65 -10.61 -28.96
N GLU A 354 5.12 -10.62 -27.75
CA GLU A 354 4.29 -11.69 -27.20
C GLU A 354 2.80 -11.32 -27.24
N ALA A 355 2.50 -10.07 -27.53
CA ALA A 355 1.14 -9.57 -27.57
C ALA A 355 0.35 -10.19 -28.71
N ARG A 356 -0.93 -10.45 -28.46
CA ARG A 356 -1.91 -10.81 -29.51
C ARG A 356 -2.57 -9.58 -30.11
N SER A 357 -2.67 -8.53 -29.31
CA SER A 357 -3.26 -7.25 -29.69
C SER A 357 -2.40 -6.12 -29.16
N LEU A 358 -2.23 -5.10 -29.95
CA LEU A 358 -1.63 -3.82 -29.58
C LEU A 358 -2.68 -2.74 -29.79
N SER A 359 -2.43 -1.53 -29.27
CA SER A 359 -3.29 -0.39 -29.57
C SER A 359 -2.46 0.86 -29.82
N VAL A 360 -2.88 1.64 -30.81
CA VAL A 360 -2.22 2.86 -31.23
C VAL A 360 -3.17 4.01 -31.05
N ARG A 361 -2.71 5.02 -30.35
CA ARG A 361 -3.46 6.27 -30.13
C ARG A 361 -3.17 7.26 -31.24
N CYS A 362 -4.23 7.68 -31.92
CA CYS A 362 -4.22 8.64 -33.00
C CYS A 362 -5.12 9.82 -32.61
N GLY A 363 -4.52 10.91 -32.10
CA GLY A 363 -5.29 12.01 -31.52
C GLY A 363 -6.09 11.55 -30.31
N ALA A 364 -7.41 11.75 -30.32
CA ALA A 364 -8.33 11.34 -29.25
C ALA A 364 -8.75 9.86 -29.35
N GLN A 365 -8.47 9.18 -30.45
CA GLN A 365 -8.95 7.81 -30.72
C GLN A 365 -7.86 6.78 -30.48
N THR A 366 -8.29 5.56 -30.07
CA THR A 366 -7.41 4.41 -29.90
C THR A 366 -7.83 3.31 -30.87
N ILE A 367 -6.88 2.87 -31.70
CA ILE A 367 -7.10 1.86 -32.73
C ILE A 367 -6.43 0.58 -32.30
N PRO A 368 -7.19 -0.50 -32.11
CA PRO A 368 -6.64 -1.80 -31.86
C PRO A 368 -5.97 -2.39 -33.10
N LEU A 369 -4.85 -3.06 -32.89
CA LEU A 369 -4.14 -3.84 -33.90
C LEU A 369 -4.23 -5.31 -33.54
N ASP A 370 -4.65 -6.16 -34.46
CA ASP A 370 -4.54 -7.60 -34.31
C ASP A 370 -3.17 -8.04 -34.81
N VAL A 371 -2.28 -8.39 -33.91
CA VAL A 371 -0.90 -8.81 -34.20
C VAL A 371 -0.65 -10.28 -33.85
N ALA A 372 -1.68 -11.05 -33.56
CA ALA A 372 -1.55 -12.42 -33.09
C ALA A 372 -0.77 -13.31 -34.08
N ALA A 373 -0.94 -13.12 -35.38
CA ALA A 373 -0.20 -13.82 -36.42
C ALA A 373 1.27 -13.41 -36.56
N LEU A 374 1.63 -12.26 -35.98
CA LEU A 374 2.99 -11.69 -36.00
C LEU A 374 3.75 -11.93 -34.70
N ARG A 375 3.19 -12.72 -33.80
CA ARG A 375 3.80 -13.04 -32.51
C ARG A 375 5.24 -13.54 -32.69
N GLY A 376 6.17 -12.97 -31.96
CA GLY A 376 7.61 -13.27 -32.05
C GLY A 376 8.34 -12.61 -33.22
N ARG A 377 7.63 -12.02 -34.19
CA ARG A 377 8.21 -11.40 -35.40
C ARG A 377 8.25 -9.89 -35.37
N LEU A 378 7.66 -9.25 -34.35
CA LEU A 378 7.67 -7.80 -34.19
C LEU A 378 9.05 -7.30 -33.73
N ASP A 379 9.38 -6.05 -34.06
CA ASP A 379 10.63 -5.40 -33.63
C ASP A 379 10.73 -5.41 -32.09
N ALA A 380 11.87 -5.86 -31.57
CA ALA A 380 12.13 -5.93 -30.13
C ALA A 380 12.14 -4.56 -29.43
N ARG A 381 12.34 -3.46 -30.20
CA ARG A 381 12.34 -2.09 -29.70
C ARG A 381 10.93 -1.53 -29.53
N LEU A 382 9.89 -2.22 -29.99
CA LEU A 382 8.51 -1.79 -29.89
C LEU A 382 8.05 -1.80 -28.44
N ARG A 383 7.71 -0.63 -27.92
CA ARG A 383 7.25 -0.44 -26.53
C ARG A 383 6.29 0.74 -26.45
N GLY A 384 5.56 0.85 -25.36
CA GLY A 384 4.66 1.97 -25.13
C GLY A 384 5.36 3.33 -25.28
N GLY A 385 4.65 4.29 -25.86
CA GLY A 385 5.17 5.61 -26.16
C GLY A 385 6.00 5.73 -27.45
N CYS A 386 6.23 4.61 -28.20
CA CYS A 386 6.80 4.68 -29.53
C CYS A 386 5.84 5.42 -30.49
N GLU A 387 6.35 6.36 -31.24
CA GLU A 387 5.63 6.90 -32.42
C GLU A 387 5.83 5.92 -33.57
N VAL A 388 4.71 5.41 -34.09
CA VAL A 388 4.72 4.37 -35.10
C VAL A 388 3.90 4.76 -36.33
N GLU A 389 4.34 4.30 -37.48
CA GLU A 389 3.56 4.26 -38.71
C GLU A 389 3.09 2.82 -38.88
N VAL A 390 1.79 2.65 -38.98
CA VAL A 390 1.16 1.34 -39.12
C VAL A 390 0.49 1.23 -40.45
N SER A 391 0.78 0.14 -41.16
CA SER A 391 0.06 -0.25 -42.35
C SER A 391 -0.67 -1.56 -42.05
N GLY A 392 -1.89 -1.74 -42.57
CA GLY A 392 -2.62 -2.97 -42.33
C GLY A 392 -4.01 -2.97 -42.92
N ILE A 393 -4.65 -4.13 -42.86
CA ILE A 393 -6.01 -4.29 -43.36
C ILE A 393 -6.99 -3.70 -42.38
N CYS A 394 -7.83 -2.79 -42.83
CA CYS A 394 -8.92 -2.23 -42.05
C CYS A 394 -10.08 -3.22 -41.97
N SER A 395 -10.32 -3.74 -40.79
CA SER A 395 -11.47 -4.59 -40.49
C SER A 395 -12.35 -3.94 -39.43
N VAL A 396 -13.53 -4.47 -39.20
CA VAL A 396 -14.50 -3.97 -38.23
C VAL A 396 -14.79 -5.00 -37.16
N VAL A 397 -15.04 -4.49 -35.97
CA VAL A 397 -15.50 -5.28 -34.85
C VAL A 397 -16.92 -4.87 -34.53
N PHE A 398 -17.79 -5.87 -34.54
CA PHE A 398 -19.17 -5.73 -34.08
C PHE A 398 -19.31 -6.37 -32.72
N GLU A 399 -20.05 -5.73 -31.84
CA GLU A 399 -20.47 -6.31 -30.57
C GLU A 399 -21.80 -7.03 -30.82
N SER A 400 -21.80 -8.33 -30.65
CA SER A 400 -23.04 -9.10 -30.67
C SER A 400 -23.88 -8.66 -29.45
N GLY A 401 -25.03 -8.05 -29.70
CA GLY A 401 -26.00 -7.75 -28.66
C GLY A 401 -26.51 -9.04 -27.98
N PRO A 402 -27.27 -8.93 -26.88
CA PRO A 402 -27.93 -10.08 -26.27
C PRO A 402 -28.76 -10.81 -27.32
N ALA A 403 -28.62 -12.14 -27.31
CA ALA A 403 -29.27 -12.99 -28.31
C ALA A 403 -30.79 -12.69 -28.36
N GLY A 404 -31.27 -12.34 -29.54
CA GLY A 404 -32.68 -12.25 -29.84
C GLY A 404 -33.29 -10.87 -30.10
N VAL A 405 -32.62 -9.75 -29.77
CA VAL A 405 -33.33 -8.43 -29.82
C VAL A 405 -32.50 -7.29 -30.43
N THR A 406 -31.18 -7.41 -30.57
CA THR A 406 -30.39 -6.27 -31.04
C THR A 406 -29.51 -6.62 -32.24
N PHE A 407 -29.57 -5.75 -33.23
CA PHE A 407 -28.59 -5.75 -34.31
C PHE A 407 -27.18 -5.63 -33.72
N PRO A 408 -26.16 -6.34 -34.26
CA PRO A 408 -24.78 -6.17 -33.82
C PRO A 408 -24.39 -4.71 -33.90
N ALA A 409 -23.99 -4.12 -32.76
CA ALA A 409 -23.56 -2.73 -32.71
C ALA A 409 -22.12 -2.63 -33.23
N PHE A 410 -21.85 -1.63 -34.05
CA PHE A 410 -20.50 -1.29 -34.45
C PHE A 410 -19.69 -0.87 -33.22
N LYS A 411 -18.64 -1.62 -32.88
CA LYS A 411 -17.75 -1.37 -31.75
C LYS A 411 -16.55 -0.50 -32.14
N GLY A 412 -16.13 -0.63 -33.38
CA GLY A 412 -14.97 0.10 -33.86
C GLY A 412 -14.26 -0.63 -35.01
N ILE A 413 -13.13 -0.08 -35.39
CA ILE A 413 -12.23 -0.69 -36.38
C ILE A 413 -11.09 -1.42 -35.69
N VAL A 414 -10.59 -2.46 -36.35
CA VAL A 414 -9.34 -3.13 -35.99
C VAL A 414 -8.45 -3.14 -37.22
N VAL A 415 -7.17 -2.86 -37.02
CA VAL A 415 -6.21 -2.93 -38.13
C VAL A 415 -5.34 -4.16 -37.96
N ILE A 416 -5.15 -4.89 -39.05
CA ILE A 416 -4.44 -6.17 -39.10
C ILE A 416 -3.18 -5.95 -39.92
N PRO A 417 -2.00 -5.75 -39.29
CA PRO A 417 -0.73 -5.68 -39.99
C PRO A 417 -0.43 -7.06 -40.66
N ARG A 418 0.08 -7.05 -41.87
CA ARG A 418 0.35 -8.26 -42.68
C ARG A 418 1.70 -8.88 -42.32
N THR A 419 2.68 -8.01 -42.04
CA THR A 419 4.07 -8.37 -41.65
C THR A 419 4.57 -7.52 -40.51
N GLY A 420 5.68 -7.92 -39.91
CA GLY A 420 6.32 -7.10 -38.85
C GLY A 420 6.80 -5.73 -39.35
N GLU A 421 7.06 -5.60 -40.66
CA GLU A 421 7.50 -4.35 -41.29
C GLU A 421 6.36 -3.34 -41.49
N ASP A 422 5.11 -3.81 -41.44
CA ASP A 422 3.91 -2.97 -41.49
C ASP A 422 3.76 -2.10 -40.21
N ILE A 423 4.55 -2.37 -39.16
CA ILE A 423 4.64 -1.52 -37.95
C ILE A 423 6.04 -0.91 -37.91
N ARG A 424 6.17 0.31 -38.40
CA ARG A 424 7.45 1.02 -38.49
C ARG A 424 7.60 1.99 -37.36
N ILE A 425 8.68 1.87 -36.59
CA ILE A 425 9.00 2.81 -35.53
C ILE A 425 9.56 4.12 -36.15
N LEU A 426 8.86 5.23 -35.97
CA LEU A 426 9.30 6.56 -36.40
C LEU A 426 10.16 7.22 -35.32
N ARG A 427 9.72 7.15 -34.06
CA ARG A 427 10.45 7.66 -32.92
C ARG A 427 10.33 6.73 -31.73
N LEU A 428 11.43 6.53 -31.03
CA LEU A 428 11.43 5.87 -29.74
C LEU A 428 10.94 6.84 -28.64
N PRO A 429 10.26 6.33 -27.60
CA PRO A 429 9.88 7.17 -26.48
C PRO A 429 11.12 7.80 -25.83
N PRO A 430 11.05 9.05 -25.36
CA PRO A 430 12.15 9.71 -24.71
C PRO A 430 12.62 8.86 -23.52
N TRP A 431 13.94 8.76 -23.35
CA TRP A 431 14.53 8.01 -22.23
C TRP A 431 14.10 8.59 -20.88
N TRP A 432 13.91 9.91 -20.85
CA TRP A 432 13.40 10.63 -19.70
C TRP A 432 11.87 10.59 -19.68
N THR A 433 11.31 9.65 -18.94
CA THR A 433 9.87 9.68 -18.62
C THR A 433 9.62 10.56 -17.40
N PRO A 434 8.43 11.18 -17.25
CA PRO A 434 8.09 11.95 -16.05
C PRO A 434 8.32 11.18 -14.76
N ALA A 435 8.03 9.87 -14.76
CA ALA A 435 8.28 9.00 -13.61
C ALA A 435 9.78 8.86 -13.30
N ARG A 436 10.64 8.62 -14.30
CA ARG A 436 12.10 8.56 -14.11
C ARG A 436 12.68 9.89 -13.67
N PHE A 437 12.19 10.99 -14.24
CA PHE A 437 12.57 12.32 -13.81
C PHE A 437 12.19 12.57 -12.34
N ALA A 438 10.96 12.24 -11.94
CA ALA A 438 10.53 12.35 -10.56
C ALA A 438 11.38 11.48 -9.61
N TRP A 439 11.71 10.25 -10.02
CA TRP A 439 12.60 9.37 -9.26
C TRP A 439 14.02 9.92 -9.12
N THR A 440 14.61 10.48 -10.21
CA THR A 440 15.95 11.07 -10.13
C THR A 440 15.97 12.32 -9.26
N VAL A 441 14.95 13.19 -9.38
CA VAL A 441 14.80 14.36 -8.51
C VAL A 441 14.59 13.93 -7.05
N GLY A 442 13.73 12.96 -6.80
CA GLY A 442 13.51 12.42 -5.46
C GLY A 442 14.79 11.84 -4.84
N MET A 443 15.57 11.10 -5.62
CA MET A 443 16.85 10.55 -5.17
C MET A 443 17.87 11.65 -4.86
N LEU A 444 17.95 12.70 -5.70
CA LEU A 444 18.82 13.85 -5.46
C LEU A 444 18.41 14.62 -4.20
N LEU A 445 17.10 14.84 -4.00
CA LEU A 445 16.58 15.47 -2.78
C LEU A 445 16.86 14.63 -1.53
N ALA A 446 16.71 13.31 -1.61
CA ALA A 446 17.05 12.41 -0.53
C ALA A 446 18.56 12.46 -0.20
N LEU A 447 19.41 12.46 -1.22
CA LEU A 447 20.86 12.60 -1.06
C LEU A 447 21.23 13.95 -0.41
N LEU A 448 20.65 15.05 -0.91
CA LEU A 448 20.84 16.38 -0.36
C LEU A 448 20.40 16.45 1.10
N SER A 449 19.21 15.89 1.40
CA SER A 449 18.69 15.81 2.77
C SER A 449 19.63 15.00 3.67
N GLY A 450 20.14 13.88 3.16
CA GLY A 450 21.15 13.08 3.87
C GLY A 450 22.42 13.85 4.17
N ILE A 451 22.94 14.61 3.21
CA ILE A 451 24.12 15.47 3.39
C ILE A 451 23.86 16.58 4.41
N LEU A 452 22.68 17.21 4.34
CA LEU A 452 22.30 18.26 5.31
C LEU A 452 22.16 17.71 6.73
N LEU A 453 21.52 16.56 6.88
CA LEU A 453 21.39 15.88 8.17
C LEU A 453 22.76 15.46 8.72
N TRP A 454 23.62 14.91 7.85
CA TRP A 454 24.99 14.55 8.22
C TRP A 454 25.79 15.75 8.66
N ASN A 455 25.71 16.87 7.90
CA ASN A 455 26.38 18.12 8.26
C ASN A 455 25.85 18.69 9.59
N ALA A 456 24.52 18.65 9.80
CA ALA A 456 23.91 19.06 11.05
C ALA A 456 24.36 18.17 12.24
N ALA A 457 24.45 16.87 12.04
CA ALA A 457 24.95 15.93 13.04
C ALA A 457 26.43 16.17 13.36
N LEU A 458 27.25 16.41 12.31
CA LEU A 458 28.65 16.73 12.46
C LEU A 458 28.87 18.05 13.23
N ARG A 459 28.12 19.10 12.85
CA ARG A 459 28.15 20.38 13.58
C ARG A 459 27.77 20.21 15.06
N ARG A 460 26.72 19.43 15.35
CA ARG A 460 26.32 19.14 16.74
C ARG A 460 27.42 18.38 17.49
N ALA A 461 28.07 17.42 16.84
CA ALA A 461 29.18 16.67 17.44
C ALA A 461 30.39 17.58 17.73
N VAL A 462 30.75 18.47 16.79
CA VAL A 462 31.83 19.44 16.96
C VAL A 462 31.53 20.41 18.12
N ILE A 463 30.30 20.97 18.12
CA ILE A 463 29.88 21.88 19.22
C ILE A 463 29.94 21.17 20.58
N ARG A 464 29.46 19.91 20.66
CA ARG A 464 29.51 19.14 21.93
C ARG A 464 30.95 18.93 22.39
N LYS A 465 31.87 18.54 21.47
CA LYS A 465 33.29 18.36 21.80
C LYS A 465 33.97 19.67 22.22
N SER A 466 33.71 20.77 21.49
CA SER A 466 34.29 22.06 21.82
C SER A 466 33.79 22.60 23.17
N THR A 467 32.50 22.45 23.50
CA THR A 467 31.96 22.84 24.80
C THR A 467 32.47 21.97 25.93
N ALA A 468 32.73 20.69 25.70
CA ALA A 468 33.34 19.80 26.68
C ALA A 468 34.79 20.21 26.99
N LEU A 469 35.58 20.49 25.95
CA LEU A 469 36.95 20.97 26.09
C LEU A 469 37.04 22.32 26.79
N LEU A 470 36.15 23.26 26.45
CA LEU A 470 36.06 24.55 27.12
C LEU A 470 35.75 24.39 28.62
N LYS A 471 34.83 23.53 28.98
CA LYS A 471 34.49 23.23 30.37
C LYS A 471 35.69 22.66 31.13
N GLU A 472 36.45 21.77 30.51
CA GLU A 472 37.65 21.19 31.10
C GLU A 472 38.75 22.23 31.30
N GLN A 473 38.97 23.11 30.30
CA GLN A 473 39.94 24.22 30.43
C GLN A 473 39.56 25.22 31.53
N VAL A 474 38.25 25.58 31.59
CA VAL A 474 37.75 26.47 32.65
C VAL A 474 37.91 25.83 34.03
N ALA A 475 37.65 24.52 34.16
CA ALA A 475 37.86 23.81 35.41
C ALA A 475 39.32 23.82 35.85
N LYS A 476 40.27 23.55 34.95
CA LYS A 476 41.71 23.61 35.21
C LYS A 476 42.17 25.01 35.59
N LEU A 477 41.67 26.05 34.91
CA LEU A 477 42.00 27.44 35.23
C LEU A 477 41.49 27.83 36.59
N LYS A 478 40.28 27.43 37.00
CA LYS A 478 39.76 27.66 38.36
C LYS A 478 40.59 26.98 39.42
N GLU A 479 41.11 25.80 39.17
CA GLU A 479 41.97 25.08 40.13
C GLU A 479 43.34 25.77 40.30
N THR A 480 43.93 26.19 39.18
CA THR A 480 45.21 26.96 39.26
C THR A 480 45.04 28.29 39.98
N LEU A 481 43.97 29.04 39.72
CA LEU A 481 43.68 30.29 40.38
C LEU A 481 43.46 30.11 41.93
N LYS A 482 42.80 29.01 42.33
CA LYS A 482 42.64 28.68 43.74
C LYS A 482 43.99 28.41 44.48
N VAL A 483 44.87 27.70 43.74
CA VAL A 483 46.22 27.38 44.25
C VAL A 483 47.04 28.65 44.35
N ASP A 484 47.04 29.52 43.35
CA ASP A 484 47.81 30.76 43.33
C ASP A 484 47.33 31.72 44.45
N GLU A 485 46.03 31.85 44.66
CA GLU A 485 45.47 32.70 45.72
C GLU A 485 45.84 32.18 47.13
N ARG A 486 45.76 30.84 47.29
CA ARG A 486 46.22 30.23 48.56
C ARG A 486 47.73 30.52 48.88
N THR A 487 48.53 30.40 47.80
CA THR A 487 49.98 30.65 47.93
C THR A 487 50.25 32.12 48.23
N ARG A 488 49.55 33.04 47.59
CA ARG A 488 49.66 34.48 47.84
C ARG A 488 49.28 34.83 49.30
N LEU A 489 48.12 34.32 49.74
CA LEU A 489 47.64 34.53 51.09
C LEU A 489 48.61 33.96 52.18
N ALA A 490 49.18 32.78 51.87
CA ALA A 490 50.18 32.21 52.79
C ALA A 490 51.44 33.04 52.87
N ALA A 491 51.90 33.64 51.75
CA ALA A 491 53.05 34.56 51.76
C ALA A 491 52.77 35.85 52.51
N GLU A 492 51.61 36.50 52.32
CA GLU A 492 51.18 37.70 53.04
C GLU A 492 51.06 37.43 54.52
N LEU A 493 50.52 36.28 54.92
CA LEU A 493 50.50 35.88 56.36
C LEU A 493 51.87 35.67 56.96
N HIS A 494 52.75 35.04 56.17
CA HIS A 494 54.15 34.85 56.67
C HIS A 494 54.84 36.17 56.95
N ASP A 495 54.72 37.13 56.02
CA ASP A 495 55.34 38.42 56.13
C ASP A 495 54.78 39.23 57.31
N TYR A 496 53.44 39.20 57.46
CA TYR A 496 52.77 39.88 58.61
C TYR A 496 53.20 39.29 59.96
N LEU A 497 53.26 37.95 60.05
CA LEU A 497 53.70 37.29 61.28
C LEU A 497 55.20 37.58 61.59
N ALA A 498 56.05 37.50 60.55
CA ALA A 498 57.47 37.76 60.69
C ALA A 498 57.76 39.20 61.24
N GLN A 499 57.04 40.19 60.64
CA GLN A 499 57.15 41.58 61.08
C GLN A 499 56.74 41.78 62.56
N ASN A 500 55.51 41.26 62.88
CA ASN A 500 55.00 41.44 64.26
C ASN A 500 55.84 40.70 65.29
N LEU A 501 56.30 39.50 65.03
CA LEU A 501 57.19 38.74 65.88
C LEU A 501 58.55 39.45 66.08
N THR A 502 59.05 40.06 65.01
CA THR A 502 60.30 40.84 65.06
C THR A 502 60.17 42.05 66.02
N VAL A 503 59.04 42.76 65.87
CA VAL A 503 58.75 43.92 66.78
C VAL A 503 58.63 43.49 68.28
N VAL A 504 57.90 42.34 68.46
CA VAL A 504 57.78 41.76 69.81
C VAL A 504 59.15 41.37 70.38
N SER A 505 59.98 40.69 69.55
CA SER A 505 61.35 40.31 69.95
C SER A 505 62.21 41.53 70.30
N TYR A 506 62.07 42.58 69.48
CA TYR A 506 62.78 43.82 69.74
C TYR A 506 62.36 44.48 71.08
N ARG A 507 61.03 44.49 71.38
CA ARG A 507 60.52 45.01 72.63
C ARG A 507 60.92 44.21 73.89
N ILE A 508 60.97 42.87 73.74
CA ILE A 508 61.48 41.97 74.77
C ILE A 508 62.99 42.24 75.03
N SER A 509 63.71 42.37 73.90
CA SER A 509 65.15 42.70 73.99
C SER A 509 65.42 44.09 74.67
N ALA A 510 64.53 45.05 74.32
CA ALA A 510 64.57 46.36 74.99
C ALA A 510 64.26 46.30 76.51
N ALA A 511 63.22 45.48 76.86
CA ALA A 511 62.88 45.22 78.28
C ALA A 511 64.02 44.55 79.03
N LEU A 512 64.68 43.55 78.41
CA LEU A 512 65.83 42.90 79.00
C LEU A 512 67.02 43.86 79.20
N SER A 513 67.24 44.76 78.23
CA SER A 513 68.26 45.77 78.31
C SER A 513 67.94 46.82 79.47
N ALA A 514 66.67 47.28 79.53
CA ALA A 514 66.22 48.18 80.60
C ALA A 514 66.30 47.52 81.99
N PHE A 515 65.97 46.22 82.08
CA PHE A 515 66.10 45.42 83.29
C PHE A 515 67.56 45.34 83.79
N ARG A 516 68.49 45.07 82.90
CA ARG A 516 69.94 45.02 83.21
C ARG A 516 70.50 46.36 83.64
N GLN A 517 69.88 47.46 83.24
CA GLN A 517 70.29 48.83 83.62
C GLN A 517 69.50 49.42 84.80
N SER A 518 68.63 48.58 85.47
CA SER A 518 67.79 48.99 86.62
C SER A 518 66.91 50.22 86.35
N ARG A 519 66.43 50.37 85.13
CA ARG A 519 65.52 51.46 84.72
C ARG A 519 64.08 51.11 85.04
N ALA A 520 63.24 52.09 85.37
CA ALA A 520 61.84 51.97 85.77
C ALA A 520 60.92 51.51 84.58
N ASP A 521 61.34 51.76 83.37
CA ASP A 521 60.51 51.49 82.09
C ASP A 521 60.40 50.03 81.71
N THR A 522 60.97 49.08 82.44
CA THR A 522 60.98 47.62 82.08
C THR A 522 59.56 47.01 81.99
N ALA A 523 58.69 47.44 82.90
CA ALA A 523 57.33 46.98 82.95
C ALA A 523 56.53 47.42 81.71
N ASP A 524 56.72 48.65 81.25
CA ASP A 524 56.04 49.20 80.04
C ASP A 524 56.42 48.52 78.78
N TYR A 525 57.70 48.12 78.61
CA TYR A 525 58.16 47.36 77.45
C TYR A 525 57.58 45.92 77.41
N LEU A 526 57.48 45.26 78.58
CA LEU A 526 56.91 43.93 78.72
C LEU A 526 55.42 43.95 78.51
N GLU A 527 54.68 44.91 79.06
CA GLU A 527 53.24 45.07 78.82
C GLU A 527 52.96 45.40 77.41
N SER A 528 53.76 46.19 76.71
CA SER A 528 53.63 46.51 75.31
C SER A 528 53.91 45.28 74.44
N ALA A 529 54.88 44.43 74.76
CA ALA A 529 55.16 43.18 74.07
C ALA A 529 54.02 42.16 74.27
N ASP A 530 53.47 42.03 75.47
CA ASP A 530 52.37 41.15 75.80
C ASP A 530 51.07 41.57 75.03
N ARG A 531 50.79 42.89 75.05
CA ARG A 531 49.65 43.41 74.23
C ARG A 531 49.79 43.09 72.79
N MET A 532 51.00 43.25 72.21
CA MET A 532 51.24 42.97 70.78
C MET A 532 51.18 41.48 70.46
N LEU A 533 51.65 40.60 71.35
CA LEU A 533 51.52 39.18 71.27
C LEU A 533 50.05 38.72 71.27
N ARG A 534 49.23 39.30 72.15
CA ARG A 534 47.81 39.04 72.25
C ARG A 534 47.09 39.45 70.91
N SER A 535 47.42 40.66 70.40
CA SER A 535 46.88 41.12 69.11
C SER A 535 47.27 40.19 68.00
N CYS A 536 48.55 39.85 67.87
CA CYS A 536 49.06 38.95 66.85
C CYS A 536 48.35 37.55 66.86
N ARG A 537 48.06 37.05 68.09
CA ARG A 537 47.35 35.78 68.25
C ARG A 537 45.90 35.86 67.84
N VAL A 538 45.23 36.98 68.00
CA VAL A 538 43.86 37.22 67.53
C VAL A 538 43.82 37.31 66.01
N ASP A 539 44.74 38.06 65.43
CA ASP A 539 44.83 38.26 64.00
C ASP A 539 45.20 36.99 63.28
N LEU A 540 46.07 36.15 63.81
CA LEU A 540 46.40 34.83 63.29
C LEU A 540 45.18 33.92 63.30
N ARG A 541 44.39 33.86 64.32
CA ARG A 541 43.16 33.09 64.41
C ARG A 541 42.14 33.54 63.34
N ARG A 542 42.08 34.85 63.11
CA ARG A 542 41.24 35.49 62.16
C ARG A 542 41.60 35.01 60.71
N CYS A 543 42.87 35.12 60.38
CA CYS A 543 43.42 34.72 59.11
C CYS A 543 43.34 33.20 58.83
N LEU A 544 43.55 32.37 59.88
CA LEU A 544 43.37 30.91 59.75
C LEU A 544 41.90 30.50 59.50
N TRP A 545 40.96 31.32 60.05
CA TRP A 545 39.55 31.09 59.82
C TRP A 545 39.14 31.46 58.35
N ASP A 546 39.71 32.54 57.81
CA ASP A 546 39.50 33.00 56.44
C ASP A 546 40.03 32.01 55.40
N LEU A 547 41.09 31.25 55.77
CA LEU A 547 41.65 30.17 54.93
C LEU A 547 40.86 28.86 55.00
N ARG A 548 39.98 28.66 55.99
CA ARG A 548 39.13 27.46 56.17
C ARG A 548 37.73 27.70 55.64
N SER A 549 37.56 27.79 54.33
CA SER A 549 36.30 28.17 53.65
C SER A 549 35.32 27.04 53.37
N ASP A 550 35.37 25.92 54.11
CA ASP A 550 34.37 24.83 53.91
C ASP A 550 32.91 25.21 54.26
N THR A 551 32.71 26.35 54.91
CA THR A 551 31.40 26.87 55.33
C THR A 551 30.66 27.58 54.21
N LEU A 552 31.35 28.01 53.15
CA LEU A 552 30.80 28.74 52.02
C LEU A 552 30.19 27.78 50.91
N ASP A 553 30.52 26.53 50.99
CA ASP A 553 30.05 25.54 50.00
C ASP A 553 28.63 24.96 50.34
N ASP A 554 28.05 25.35 51.50
CA ASP A 554 26.73 24.88 51.89
C ASP A 554 25.64 25.62 51.09
N PRO A 555 24.80 24.90 50.31
CA PRO A 555 23.74 25.51 49.50
C PRO A 555 22.65 26.20 50.32
N ASP A 556 22.49 25.83 51.60
CA ASP A 556 21.59 26.47 52.57
C ASP A 556 22.36 27.49 53.39
N PHE A 557 22.18 28.77 53.08
CA PHE A 557 22.91 29.85 53.74
C PHE A 557 22.54 30.02 55.22
N SER A 558 21.31 29.63 55.63
CA SER A 558 20.93 29.57 57.03
C SER A 558 21.84 28.62 57.83
N ARG A 559 22.16 27.48 57.20
CA ARG A 559 23.05 26.48 57.80
C ARG A 559 24.49 26.93 57.81
N ALA A 560 24.93 27.70 56.82
CA ALA A 560 26.23 28.32 56.79
C ALA A 560 26.37 29.34 57.92
N VAL A 561 25.35 30.18 58.10
CA VAL A 561 25.32 31.14 59.25
C VAL A 561 25.38 30.41 60.62
N ALA A 562 24.56 29.32 60.72
CA ALA A 562 24.57 28.54 61.99
C ALA A 562 25.95 27.93 62.29
N LYS A 563 26.63 27.37 61.29
CA LYS A 563 27.99 26.82 61.42
C LYS A 563 29.02 27.90 61.77
N ALA A 564 28.87 29.09 61.18
CA ALA A 564 29.79 30.19 61.42
C ALA A 564 29.68 30.75 62.86
N VAL A 565 28.45 30.82 63.38
CA VAL A 565 28.22 31.44 64.76
C VAL A 565 28.30 30.42 65.89
N ALA A 566 28.15 29.14 65.66
CA ALA A 566 28.17 28.06 66.63
C ALA A 566 29.42 28.10 67.54
N PRO A 567 30.66 28.36 67.04
CA PRO A 567 31.84 28.40 67.90
C PRO A 567 31.88 29.57 68.89
N VAL A 568 31.09 30.61 68.68
CA VAL A 568 31.10 31.85 69.49
C VAL A 568 29.81 32.05 70.27
N SER A 569 28.80 31.20 70.08
CA SER A 569 27.49 31.31 70.76
C SER A 569 27.49 30.88 72.21
N GLY A 570 28.51 30.16 72.65
CA GLY A 570 28.61 29.73 74.06
C GLY A 570 27.40 28.90 74.49
N LYS A 571 26.68 29.37 75.56
CA LYS A 571 25.43 28.73 76.05
C LYS A 571 24.17 29.47 75.61
N ALA A 572 24.27 30.51 74.77
CA ALA A 572 23.14 31.30 74.33
C ALA A 572 22.29 30.50 73.31
N ALA A 573 20.98 30.61 73.45
CA ALA A 573 20.05 30.02 72.51
C ALA A 573 20.04 30.80 71.16
N LEU A 574 20.36 30.14 70.08
CA LEU A 574 20.38 30.76 68.75
C LEU A 574 19.08 30.47 67.94
N HIS A 575 18.42 31.54 67.50
CA HIS A 575 17.27 31.47 66.58
C HIS A 575 17.67 32.08 65.23
N ILE A 576 17.91 31.22 64.22
CA ILE A 576 18.41 31.68 62.93
C ILE A 576 17.34 31.47 61.90
N ARG A 577 16.97 32.52 61.18
CA ARG A 577 16.05 32.50 60.03
C ARG A 577 16.62 33.37 58.92
N PHE A 578 17.37 32.73 58.03
CA PHE A 578 18.04 33.42 56.91
C PHE A 578 17.48 32.99 55.62
N ASN A 579 16.50 33.72 55.06
CA ASN A 579 15.79 33.37 53.78
C ASN A 579 16.58 33.87 52.57
N VAL A 580 17.84 33.45 52.49
CA VAL A 580 18.74 33.81 51.38
C VAL A 580 19.34 32.52 50.80
N ARG A 581 19.22 32.31 49.49
CA ARG A 581 19.91 31.18 48.84
C ARG A 581 21.36 31.53 48.60
N ARG A 582 22.26 30.58 48.83
CA ARG A 582 23.71 30.75 48.60
C ARG A 582 24.03 31.31 47.22
N ALA A 583 23.32 30.86 46.16
CA ALA A 583 23.50 31.30 44.78
C ALA A 583 23.15 32.79 44.54
N GLN A 584 22.47 33.46 45.49
CA GLN A 584 22.14 34.89 45.39
C GLN A 584 23.26 35.80 45.93
N LEU A 585 24.29 35.20 46.46
CA LEU A 585 25.40 35.93 47.12
C LEU A 585 26.69 35.63 46.33
N SER A 586 27.50 36.70 46.16
CA SER A 586 28.88 36.48 45.74
C SER A 586 29.66 35.84 46.90
N ASP A 587 30.78 35.18 46.63
CA ASP A 587 31.62 34.56 47.65
C ASP A 587 32.10 35.61 48.67
N SER A 588 32.43 36.80 48.19
CA SER A 588 32.86 37.93 49.03
C SER A 588 31.74 38.42 49.94
N THR A 589 30.52 38.59 49.37
CA THR A 589 29.36 39.04 50.17
C THR A 589 28.95 38.01 51.22
N ALA A 590 28.94 36.75 50.84
CA ALA A 590 28.62 35.64 51.74
C ALA A 590 29.61 35.58 52.91
N HIS A 591 30.90 35.70 52.63
CA HIS A 591 31.95 35.72 53.64
C HIS A 591 31.78 36.88 54.57
N THR A 592 31.50 38.08 54.04
CA THR A 592 31.28 39.28 54.83
C THR A 592 30.07 39.14 55.78
N VAL A 593 28.94 38.61 55.27
CA VAL A 593 27.74 38.34 56.07
C VAL A 593 28.05 37.38 57.23
N LEU A 594 28.72 36.24 56.92
CA LEU A 594 29.11 35.27 57.97
C LEU A 594 30.04 35.84 59.00
N SER A 595 31.00 36.62 58.56
CA SER A 595 31.96 37.32 59.51
C SER A 595 31.25 38.31 60.41
N ILE A 596 30.33 39.11 59.84
CA ILE A 596 29.56 40.08 60.62
C ILE A 596 28.65 39.38 61.64
N CYS A 597 27.89 38.36 61.18
CA CYS A 597 27.01 37.58 62.07
C CYS A 597 27.82 36.98 63.25
N ARG A 598 28.98 36.42 62.99
CA ARG A 598 29.85 35.83 63.98
C ARG A 598 30.34 36.89 65.00
N GLU A 599 30.77 38.06 64.55
CA GLU A 599 31.24 39.14 65.40
C GLU A 599 30.13 39.66 66.29
N LEU A 600 28.91 39.87 65.70
CA LEU A 600 27.76 40.34 66.48
C LEU A 600 27.30 39.34 67.54
N VAL A 601 27.29 38.01 67.19
CA VAL A 601 26.99 36.98 68.20
C VAL A 601 28.06 36.90 69.26
N SER A 602 29.31 37.00 68.86
CA SER A 602 30.43 37.09 69.87
C SER A 602 30.25 38.25 70.82
N ASN A 603 29.91 39.43 70.32
CA ASN A 603 29.68 40.61 71.11
C ASN A 603 28.48 40.46 72.07
N ALA A 604 27.38 39.89 71.57
CA ALA A 604 26.20 39.62 72.37
C ALA A 604 26.48 38.67 73.53
N VAL A 605 27.25 37.61 73.28
CA VAL A 605 27.57 36.60 74.31
C VAL A 605 28.67 37.10 75.32
N LEU A 606 29.79 37.64 74.79
CA LEU A 606 30.91 37.97 75.56
C LEU A 606 30.70 39.28 76.35
N HIS A 607 30.13 40.28 75.67
CA HIS A 607 29.97 41.61 76.26
C HIS A 607 28.55 41.85 76.77
N GLY A 608 27.53 41.38 76.03
CA GLY A 608 26.13 41.54 76.41
C GLY A 608 25.62 40.53 77.43
N ARG A 609 26.30 39.37 77.59
CA ARG A 609 25.87 38.27 78.47
C ARG A 609 24.47 37.80 78.06
N ALA A 610 24.17 37.81 76.77
CA ALA A 610 22.86 37.43 76.19
C ALA A 610 22.58 35.96 76.43
N GLU A 611 21.35 35.65 76.79
CA GLU A 611 20.83 34.27 76.86
C GLU A 611 20.22 33.81 75.53
N THR A 612 19.70 34.75 74.70
CA THR A 612 19.08 34.47 73.43
C THR A 612 19.58 35.44 72.36
N VAL A 613 20.02 34.91 71.23
CA VAL A 613 20.37 35.70 70.03
C VAL A 613 19.50 35.25 68.81
N ARG A 614 18.86 36.23 68.19
CA ARG A 614 18.04 36.05 67.02
C ARG A 614 18.71 36.65 65.79
N ILE A 615 18.92 35.86 64.77
CA ILE A 615 19.48 36.26 63.48
C ILE A 615 18.42 36.09 62.42
N ALA A 616 18.07 37.12 61.69
CA ALA A 616 17.13 37.08 60.57
C ALA A 616 17.75 37.80 59.38
N GLY A 617 17.52 37.22 58.18
CA GLY A 617 17.99 37.81 56.90
C GLY A 617 17.15 37.47 55.76
N GLU A 618 17.01 38.37 54.79
CA GLU A 618 16.27 38.19 53.51
C GLU A 618 16.94 39.05 52.43
N VAL A 619 16.70 38.67 51.20
CA VAL A 619 17.01 39.48 50.01
C VAL A 619 15.75 40.19 49.59
N LYS A 620 15.73 41.48 49.52
CA LYS A 620 14.64 42.32 49.11
C LYS A 620 15.16 43.47 48.24
N ASP A 621 14.51 43.61 47.02
CA ASP A 621 14.88 44.66 46.06
C ASP A 621 16.34 44.59 45.58
N GLY A 622 16.96 43.41 45.56
CA GLY A 622 18.38 43.23 45.26
C GLY A 622 19.35 43.48 46.40
N ALA A 623 18.92 44.02 47.52
CA ALA A 623 19.72 44.22 48.69
C ALA A 623 19.54 43.09 49.71
N ILE A 624 20.61 42.82 50.49
CA ILE A 624 20.59 41.84 51.57
C ILE A 624 20.33 42.60 52.87
N ASN A 625 19.18 42.35 53.47
CA ASN A 625 18.79 42.88 54.74
C ASN A 625 18.90 41.78 55.77
N PHE A 626 19.72 42.03 56.81
CA PHE A 626 19.79 41.09 57.90
C PHE A 626 19.94 41.84 59.26
N SER A 627 19.54 41.15 60.28
CA SER A 627 19.60 41.71 61.63
C SER A 627 20.03 40.66 62.64
N VAL A 628 20.71 41.11 63.62
CA VAL A 628 21.10 40.37 64.85
C VAL A 628 20.55 41.10 66.07
N ARG A 629 19.75 40.39 66.88
CA ARG A 629 19.14 40.93 68.08
C ARG A 629 19.43 40.00 69.23
N ASP A 630 19.88 40.58 70.32
CA ASP A 630 20.12 39.90 71.57
C ASP A 630 19.29 40.50 72.77
N ASP A 631 19.18 39.70 73.77
CA ASP A 631 18.54 40.09 75.09
C ASP A 631 19.54 40.41 76.17
N GLY A 632 20.74 40.77 75.79
CA GLY A 632 21.84 41.07 76.76
C GLY A 632 21.67 42.39 77.52
N CYS A 633 22.71 42.79 78.21
CA CYS A 633 22.70 44.01 79.05
C CYS A 633 22.55 45.31 78.23
N GLY A 634 22.74 45.29 76.89
CA GLY A 634 22.71 46.47 76.03
C GLY A 634 23.76 47.53 76.47
N PHE A 635 23.79 48.61 75.72
CA PHE A 635 24.71 49.76 76.00
C PHE A 635 24.07 51.03 75.43
N ASP A 636 24.62 52.20 75.87
CA ASP A 636 24.25 53.50 75.31
C ASP A 636 25.08 53.77 74.06
N PRO A 637 24.47 53.80 72.84
CA PRO A 637 25.20 54.08 71.61
C PRO A 637 25.88 55.46 71.56
N ALA A 638 25.36 56.41 72.31
CA ALA A 638 25.93 57.78 72.39
C ALA A 638 27.17 57.88 73.33
N ALA A 639 27.26 56.99 74.31
CA ALA A 639 28.40 56.91 75.27
C ALA A 639 29.44 55.89 74.71
N ARG A 640 29.87 56.03 73.48
CA ARG A 640 30.87 55.12 72.88
C ARG A 640 32.18 55.22 73.64
N PRO A 641 32.63 54.12 74.26
CA PRO A 641 34.02 54.12 74.82
C PRO A 641 34.98 54.20 73.62
N GLY A 642 35.89 55.16 73.64
CA GLY A 642 36.80 55.39 72.53
C GLY A 642 37.81 54.25 72.30
N GLN A 643 38.60 54.35 71.25
CA GLN A 643 39.67 53.41 70.87
C GLN A 643 40.67 53.07 71.97
N ALA A 644 40.73 53.88 73.02
CA ALA A 644 41.63 53.68 74.14
C ALA A 644 41.27 52.49 75.04
N GLU A 645 40.02 51.96 74.99
CA GLU A 645 39.54 50.90 75.86
C GLU A 645 39.36 49.51 75.15
N GLY A 646 39.85 49.37 73.90
CA GLY A 646 39.96 48.06 73.26
C GLY A 646 38.69 47.52 72.59
N HIS A 647 37.67 48.34 72.31
CA HIS A 647 36.41 47.95 71.71
C HIS A 647 36.39 48.24 70.21
N PHE A 648 37.06 47.37 69.41
CA PHE A 648 37.21 47.54 67.97
C PHE A 648 36.06 46.82 67.13
N GLY A 649 35.18 46.14 67.80
CA GLY A 649 34.22 45.21 67.06
C GLY A 649 33.19 45.92 66.17
N LEU A 650 32.51 46.97 66.68
CA LEU A 650 31.45 47.68 65.95
C LEU A 650 32.00 48.57 64.83
N ASP A 651 33.16 49.22 65.07
CA ASP A 651 33.84 50.07 64.09
C ASP A 651 34.33 49.22 62.89
N GLY A 652 34.86 48.02 63.15
CA GLY A 652 35.25 47.08 62.14
C GLY A 652 34.05 46.48 61.31
N ILE A 653 32.86 46.36 61.93
CA ILE A 653 31.65 46.04 61.27
C ILE A 653 31.20 47.19 60.38
N ALA A 654 31.21 48.42 60.87
CA ALA A 654 30.81 49.59 60.09
C ALA A 654 31.69 49.81 58.86
N GLU A 655 32.98 49.58 58.96
CA GLU A 655 33.92 49.67 57.85
C GLU A 655 33.63 48.58 56.76
N ARG A 656 33.42 47.35 57.21
CA ARG A 656 33.04 46.23 56.26
C ARG A 656 31.72 46.44 55.56
N VAL A 657 30.72 46.99 56.30
CA VAL A 657 29.43 47.35 55.73
C VAL A 657 29.56 48.45 54.67
N LYS A 658 30.40 49.47 55.00
CA LYS A 658 30.68 50.59 54.10
C LYS A 658 31.40 50.13 52.80
N HIS A 659 32.30 49.15 52.91
CA HIS A 659 32.97 48.55 51.71
C HIS A 659 32.02 47.84 50.69
N LEU A 660 30.82 47.48 51.15
CA LEU A 660 29.78 46.89 50.33
C LEU A 660 28.61 47.86 50.11
N ASP A 661 28.87 49.16 50.14
CA ASP A 661 27.87 50.22 49.94
C ASP A 661 26.61 50.01 50.79
N GLY A 662 26.77 49.43 51.95
CA GLY A 662 25.70 49.11 52.88
C GLY A 662 25.43 50.13 53.94
N THR A 663 24.38 49.92 54.70
CA THR A 663 23.99 50.74 55.87
C THR A 663 23.94 49.89 57.12
N LEU A 664 24.37 50.47 58.23
CA LEU A 664 24.38 49.89 59.61
C LEU A 664 23.55 50.75 60.55
N ALA A 665 22.59 50.16 61.20
CA ALA A 665 21.81 50.79 62.26
C ALA A 665 21.93 49.98 63.58
N VAL A 666 22.26 50.59 64.63
CA VAL A 666 22.41 49.93 65.92
C VAL A 666 21.43 50.58 66.91
N ASP A 667 20.51 49.79 67.42
CA ASP A 667 19.57 50.17 68.48
C ASP A 667 19.92 49.38 69.74
N SER A 668 20.42 50.07 70.75
CA SER A 668 20.74 49.45 72.01
C SER A 668 20.33 50.40 73.19
N THR A 669 19.89 49.78 74.25
CA THR A 669 19.51 50.49 75.47
C THR A 669 19.99 49.68 76.70
N PRO A 670 20.64 50.28 77.68
CA PRO A 670 21.04 49.57 78.90
C PRO A 670 19.88 48.78 79.51
N GLY A 671 20.08 47.49 79.75
CA GLY A 671 19.09 46.55 80.30
C GLY A 671 18.05 45.98 79.32
N LYS A 672 18.10 46.35 78.04
CA LYS A 672 17.11 45.90 77.04
C LYS A 672 17.68 45.15 75.82
N GLY A 673 18.99 44.80 75.84
CA GLY A 673 19.68 44.14 74.76
C GLY A 673 20.06 45.06 73.61
N THR A 674 20.54 44.46 72.50
CA THR A 674 20.98 45.18 71.31
C THR A 674 20.31 44.62 70.08
N HIS A 675 19.93 45.49 69.15
CA HIS A 675 19.40 45.13 67.80
C HIS A 675 20.23 45.85 66.74
N VAL A 676 20.97 45.10 66.01
CA VAL A 676 21.74 45.56 64.82
C VAL A 676 21.07 45.19 63.54
N ARG A 677 20.83 46.20 62.71
CA ARG A 677 20.25 46.02 61.36
C ARG A 677 21.27 46.43 60.33
N ILE A 678 21.41 45.60 59.27
CA ILE A 678 22.40 45.79 58.23
C ILE A 678 21.72 45.56 56.88
N THR A 679 21.98 46.51 56.01
CA THR A 679 21.60 46.40 54.60
C THR A 679 22.88 46.43 53.76
N LEU A 680 23.06 45.43 52.88
CA LEU A 680 24.21 45.38 51.98
C LEU A 680 23.66 45.37 50.51
N ASN A 681 24.30 46.15 49.67
CA ASN A 681 24.02 46.16 48.22
C ASN A 681 25.13 45.36 47.57
N PRO A 682 24.83 44.08 47.16
CA PRO A 682 25.85 43.15 46.64
C PRO A 682 26.41 43.52 45.29
#